data_3f7546bf59233fbe8efb4a96b119b161
#
_entry.id   3f7546bf59233fbe8efb4a96b119b161
#
_cell.length_a   1.000
_cell.length_b   1.000
_cell.length_c   1.000
_cell.angle_alpha   90.00
_cell.angle_beta   90.00
_cell.angle_gamma   90.00
#
_symmetry.space_group_name_H-M   'P 1'
#
loop_
_entity.id
_entity.type
_entity.pdbx_description
1 polymer ?
#
loop_
_entity_poly.entity_id
_entity_poly.type
_entity_poly.pdbx_seq_one_letter_code
_entity_poly.pdbx_strand_id
1 'polypeptide(L)'
;MANVVGTPLAKMGSAAEMISHLPFVTGGVGKYMVLGHGVPVIYINGRKVRDQGELERLRADDILSAEVITTPGVEYGSDVSSVIRIRTIRQRGQGISGGFRGVFSQGHDYNASENLYLNYRTGGLDLFVKGDLKHGNYYQESILNQETDASSRWEVRGGTTSFRKAVYFSGEVGFNYELDDKNSLGARYMPGTNVGSVNQTNLGNNFVYKDGEKTEEISSSQYAHTYPTWTHSVNGYYNGAFGQWNVDFNADYLLGKNNSTNEVLNNDDKAAQSENEVRNYLYAMRMVVKRSFRKGTLSLGTEETFTNRHDIFVQSGFSDNADDHIKQSIYSVFADYSLHLDKFNFDVGLRYEHQKTDYYEYGVHQDEQSPVYNDIVPVALVGYEDKGWHASLSYRLIRNNPDYHMLSSSITYSSKYMYRSGDPLLVPQKHHVFILDAGSRWAFVNLFFDRTLDLYTRFLKPYNDETHPGVLLFTMASIPTTDTYGMNFNVSPKIGCWQPQLNGGMYFYDADVRSLGITQHWNEPQFYFELDNSFIFPDGWFLNVNGNISTAAKQSYSLRHREGTVNARLSKSFLEDALMITLTADDIFHTRYHYMDGYGVRSHILTRSYNDNQRLGIQISYKFNATKSKYKGTGAGQSEKQRL
;
A
#
# COMPACT_ATOMS: atom_id res chain seq x y z
N MET A 1 4.20 21.17 -5.18
CA MET A 1 4.20 20.62 -6.56
C MET A 1 5.64 20.49 -7.04
N ALA A 2 6.09 19.32 -7.50
CA ALA A 2 7.39 19.09 -8.11
C ALA A 2 7.23 19.07 -9.64
N ASN A 3 7.98 19.91 -10.36
CA ASN A 3 8.09 19.83 -11.81
C ASN A 3 9.02 18.66 -12.14
N VAL A 4 8.62 17.78 -13.07
CA VAL A 4 9.39 16.58 -13.44
C VAL A 4 10.23 16.83 -14.69
N VAL A 5 9.70 17.57 -15.66
CA VAL A 5 10.40 17.87 -16.93
C VAL A 5 11.70 18.61 -16.66
N GLY A 6 12.80 18.12 -17.25
CA GLY A 6 14.14 18.72 -17.12
C GLY A 6 14.80 18.56 -15.74
N THR A 7 14.26 17.69 -14.89
CA THR A 7 14.82 17.34 -13.59
C THR A 7 15.32 15.90 -13.55
N PRO A 8 16.09 15.48 -12.53
CA PRO A 8 16.47 14.07 -12.34
C PRO A 8 15.28 13.14 -12.30
N LEU A 9 14.13 13.60 -11.78
CA LEU A 9 12.91 12.80 -11.69
C LEU A 9 12.47 12.24 -13.05
N ALA A 10 12.67 12.98 -14.14
CA ALA A 10 12.37 12.51 -15.50
C ALA A 10 13.27 11.35 -15.97
N LYS A 11 14.41 11.14 -15.34
CA LYS A 11 15.40 10.09 -15.70
C LYS A 11 15.29 8.85 -14.82
N MET A 12 14.34 8.81 -13.88
CA MET A 12 14.13 7.69 -12.94
C MET A 12 13.51 6.43 -13.59
N GLY A 13 13.25 6.44 -14.88
CA GLY A 13 12.70 5.29 -15.61
C GLY A 13 11.18 5.27 -15.62
N SER A 14 10.54 4.86 -14.55
CA SER A 14 9.08 4.79 -14.44
C SER A 14 8.51 5.77 -13.42
N ALA A 15 7.20 6.00 -13.45
CA ALA A 15 6.51 6.75 -12.39
C ALA A 15 6.68 6.09 -11.03
N ALA A 16 6.68 4.75 -10.98
CA ALA A 16 6.89 4.01 -9.75
C ALA A 16 8.24 4.35 -9.10
N GLU A 17 9.28 4.40 -9.87
CA GLU A 17 10.61 4.77 -9.40
C GLU A 17 10.71 6.26 -9.10
N MET A 18 10.12 7.11 -9.92
CA MET A 18 10.09 8.57 -9.73
C MET A 18 9.40 8.97 -8.41
N ILE A 19 8.31 8.31 -8.05
CA ILE A 19 7.56 8.62 -6.82
C ILE A 19 8.43 8.44 -5.57
N SER A 20 9.27 7.39 -5.50
CA SER A 20 10.14 7.16 -4.34
C SER A 20 11.22 8.23 -4.16
N HIS A 21 11.43 9.08 -5.17
CA HIS A 21 12.38 10.21 -5.14
C HIS A 21 11.69 11.59 -5.08
N LEU A 22 10.36 11.61 -4.86
CA LEU A 22 9.66 12.87 -4.63
C LEU A 22 10.02 13.46 -3.25
N PRO A 23 10.10 14.78 -3.11
CA PRO A 23 10.20 15.40 -1.80
C PRO A 23 9.08 14.91 -0.85
N PHE A 24 9.41 14.62 0.40
CA PHE A 24 8.53 14.04 1.44
C PHE A 24 8.06 12.61 1.21
N VAL A 25 8.47 11.95 0.15
CA VAL A 25 8.15 10.55 -0.06
C VAL A 25 9.36 9.70 0.30
N THR A 26 9.16 8.67 1.08
CA THR A 26 10.15 7.65 1.45
C THR A 26 9.65 6.26 1.11
N GLY A 27 10.51 5.27 1.24
CA GLY A 27 10.20 3.88 0.92
C GLY A 27 10.56 3.52 -0.52
N GLY A 28 10.56 2.22 -0.80
CA GLY A 28 10.87 1.69 -2.14
C GLY A 28 9.64 1.65 -3.04
N VAL A 29 9.86 1.23 -4.28
CA VAL A 29 8.82 1.03 -5.28
C VAL A 29 7.68 0.16 -4.71
N GLY A 30 6.46 0.68 -4.74
CA GLY A 30 5.25 0.04 -4.22
C GLY A 30 5.06 0.11 -2.71
N LYS A 31 5.98 0.72 -1.98
CA LYS A 31 5.91 0.91 -0.52
C LYS A 31 6.12 2.39 -0.15
N TYR A 32 5.47 3.28 -0.89
CA TYR A 32 5.60 4.72 -0.67
C TYR A 32 4.96 5.15 0.64
N MET A 33 5.61 6.07 1.32
CA MET A 33 5.10 6.72 2.52
C MET A 33 5.37 8.23 2.42
N VAL A 34 4.36 9.05 2.62
CA VAL A 34 4.53 10.48 2.78
C VAL A 34 4.83 10.77 4.24
N LEU A 35 5.96 11.43 4.49
CA LEU A 35 6.49 11.69 5.83
C LEU A 35 5.48 12.43 6.71
N GLY A 36 5.09 11.83 7.84
CA GLY A 36 4.07 12.36 8.75
C GLY A 36 2.62 12.21 8.26
N HIS A 37 2.39 11.65 7.05
CA HIS A 37 1.06 11.59 6.44
C HIS A 37 0.68 10.18 5.95
N GLY A 38 1.49 9.15 6.25
CA GLY A 38 1.17 7.76 5.94
C GLY A 38 1.28 7.39 4.46
N VAL A 39 0.60 6.31 4.08
CA VAL A 39 0.63 5.75 2.72
C VAL A 39 -0.22 6.60 1.78
N PRO A 40 0.36 7.14 0.67
CA PRO A 40 -0.40 7.98 -0.25
C PRO A 40 -1.30 7.18 -1.19
N VAL A 41 -2.44 7.75 -1.52
CA VAL A 41 -3.20 7.34 -2.70
C VAL A 41 -2.69 8.09 -3.91
N ILE A 42 -2.43 7.38 -5.02
CA ILE A 42 -1.79 7.96 -6.20
C ILE A 42 -2.83 8.17 -7.31
N TYR A 43 -2.77 9.34 -7.94
CA TYR A 43 -3.63 9.72 -9.06
C TYR A 43 -2.80 10.09 -10.28
N ILE A 44 -3.17 9.59 -11.45
CA ILE A 44 -2.60 9.97 -12.75
C ILE A 44 -3.70 10.72 -13.53
N ASN A 45 -3.48 12.01 -13.83
CA ASN A 45 -4.43 12.88 -14.53
C ASN A 45 -5.83 12.89 -13.91
N GLY A 46 -5.91 12.88 -12.57
CA GLY A 46 -7.17 12.86 -11.81
C GLY A 46 -7.76 11.47 -11.58
N ARG A 47 -7.19 10.41 -12.15
CA ARG A 47 -7.63 9.03 -11.99
C ARG A 47 -6.79 8.31 -10.95
N LYS A 48 -7.43 7.66 -9.97
CA LYS A 48 -6.74 6.83 -8.96
C LYS A 48 -6.03 5.65 -9.62
N VAL A 49 -4.78 5.44 -9.26
CA VAL A 49 -3.99 4.26 -9.62
C VAL A 49 -4.54 3.06 -8.86
N ARG A 50 -4.70 1.94 -9.55
CA ARG A 50 -5.31 0.72 -8.98
C ARG A 50 -4.30 -0.35 -8.66
N ASP A 51 -3.25 -0.43 -9.46
CA ASP A 51 -2.20 -1.40 -9.29
C ASP A 51 -0.83 -0.76 -9.55
N GLN A 52 0.18 -1.35 -8.98
CA GLN A 52 1.57 -0.90 -9.11
C GLN A 52 2.05 -0.92 -10.58
N GLY A 53 1.53 -1.85 -11.39
CA GLY A 53 1.88 -1.96 -12.81
C GLY A 53 1.51 -0.70 -13.61
N GLU A 54 0.47 0.05 -13.22
CA GLU A 54 0.14 1.33 -13.87
C GLU A 54 1.27 2.36 -13.71
N LEU A 55 1.90 2.39 -12.54
CA LEU A 55 3.04 3.28 -12.26
C LEU A 55 4.33 2.77 -12.91
N GLU A 56 4.52 1.46 -12.97
CA GLU A 56 5.66 0.84 -13.60
C GLU A 56 5.67 1.05 -15.11
N ARG A 57 4.50 1.09 -15.76
CA ARG A 57 4.33 1.35 -17.20
C ARG A 57 4.53 2.82 -17.57
N LEU A 58 4.13 3.75 -16.70
CA LEU A 58 4.25 5.17 -16.97
C LEU A 58 5.70 5.62 -16.84
N ARG A 59 6.32 6.02 -17.95
CA ARG A 59 7.68 6.54 -17.93
C ARG A 59 7.74 7.87 -17.18
N ALA A 60 8.82 8.08 -16.43
CA ALA A 60 9.04 9.32 -15.69
C ALA A 60 9.18 10.54 -16.60
N ASP A 61 9.80 10.40 -17.78
CA ASP A 61 9.95 11.47 -18.77
C ASP A 61 8.64 11.88 -19.48
N ASP A 62 7.58 11.10 -19.33
CA ASP A 62 6.24 11.45 -19.78
C ASP A 62 5.43 12.23 -18.73
N ILE A 63 6.00 12.47 -17.57
CA ILE A 63 5.34 13.18 -16.46
C ILE A 63 5.70 14.66 -16.53
N LEU A 64 4.68 15.52 -16.56
CA LEU A 64 4.83 16.97 -16.49
C LEU A 64 5.17 17.43 -15.08
N SER A 65 4.37 16.96 -14.12
CA SER A 65 4.52 17.33 -12.70
C SER A 65 3.94 16.25 -11.79
N ALA A 66 4.48 16.20 -10.58
CA ALA A 66 3.93 15.42 -9.47
C ALA A 66 3.67 16.36 -8.29
N GLU A 67 2.54 16.19 -7.62
CA GLU A 67 2.16 16.98 -6.48
C GLU A 67 1.86 16.06 -5.31
N VAL A 68 2.51 16.26 -4.20
CA VAL A 68 2.20 15.61 -2.93
C VAL A 68 1.23 16.50 -2.17
N ILE A 69 0.04 15.97 -1.87
CA ILE A 69 -1.02 16.64 -1.11
C ILE A 69 -1.04 15.98 0.26
N THR A 70 -0.61 16.72 1.24
CA THR A 70 -0.47 16.25 2.62
C THR A 70 -1.78 16.28 3.39
N THR A 71 -2.73 17.14 2.98
CA THR A 71 -4.08 17.21 3.56
C THR A 71 -5.12 17.19 2.44
N PRO A 72 -5.44 16.01 1.88
CA PRO A 72 -6.44 15.91 0.83
C PRO A 72 -7.85 16.20 1.37
N GLY A 73 -8.70 16.85 0.55
CA GLY A 73 -10.10 17.12 0.85
C GLY A 73 -10.94 15.84 1.03
N VAL A 74 -12.14 15.99 1.56
CA VAL A 74 -13.06 14.85 1.85
C VAL A 74 -13.56 14.11 0.60
N GLU A 75 -13.35 14.69 -0.58
CA GLU A 75 -13.64 14.04 -1.86
C GLU A 75 -12.79 12.79 -2.14
N TYR A 76 -11.63 12.64 -1.49
CA TYR A 76 -10.72 11.52 -1.72
C TYR A 76 -11.06 10.24 -0.94
N GLY A 77 -11.93 10.32 0.05
CA GLY A 77 -12.33 9.23 0.94
C GLY A 77 -11.92 9.48 2.39
N SER A 78 -12.58 8.80 3.31
CA SER A 78 -12.34 8.95 4.76
C SER A 78 -11.04 8.31 5.22
N ASP A 79 -10.58 7.28 4.50
CA ASP A 79 -9.38 6.49 4.76
C ASP A 79 -8.09 7.07 4.13
N VAL A 80 -8.21 8.10 3.28
CA VAL A 80 -7.07 8.66 2.53
C VAL A 80 -6.28 9.62 3.39
N SER A 81 -5.05 9.28 3.74
CA SER A 81 -4.15 10.11 4.57
C SER A 81 -3.39 11.16 3.77
N SER A 82 -2.95 10.83 2.58
CA SER A 82 -2.22 11.71 1.67
C SER A 82 -2.47 11.32 0.21
N VAL A 83 -2.20 12.23 -0.71
CA VAL A 83 -2.41 11.99 -2.15
C VAL A 83 -1.20 12.43 -2.95
N ILE A 84 -0.79 11.62 -3.94
CA ILE A 84 0.18 12.01 -4.96
C ILE A 84 -0.56 12.16 -6.29
N ARG A 85 -0.62 13.38 -6.82
CA ARG A 85 -1.21 13.67 -8.14
C ARG A 85 -0.14 13.79 -9.20
N ILE A 86 -0.16 12.89 -10.18
CA ILE A 86 0.72 12.90 -11.35
C ILE A 86 -0.03 13.51 -12.52
N ARG A 87 0.55 14.51 -13.16
CA ARG A 87 0.10 15.06 -14.42
C ARG A 87 1.07 14.68 -15.53
N THR A 88 0.55 14.07 -16.59
CA THR A 88 1.37 13.67 -17.74
C THR A 88 1.42 14.79 -18.78
N ILE A 89 2.47 14.80 -19.58
CA ILE A 89 2.60 15.69 -20.75
C ILE A 89 1.45 15.35 -21.71
N ARG A 90 0.73 16.39 -22.15
CA ARG A 90 -0.31 16.22 -23.18
C ARG A 90 0.35 16.06 -24.54
N GLN A 91 0.39 14.85 -25.03
CA GLN A 91 0.84 14.59 -26.40
C GLN A 91 -0.36 14.64 -27.34
N ARG A 92 -0.23 15.42 -28.41
CA ARG A 92 -1.24 15.56 -29.47
C ARG A 92 -0.79 14.73 -30.67
N GLY A 93 -1.41 13.55 -30.86
CA GLY A 93 -1.14 12.69 -32.01
C GLY A 93 -2.37 11.86 -32.34
N GLN A 94 -2.56 11.60 -33.65
CA GLN A 94 -3.52 10.63 -34.17
C GLN A 94 -2.77 9.39 -34.60
N GLY A 95 -3.45 8.26 -34.69
CA GLY A 95 -2.86 7.00 -35.14
C GLY A 95 -2.44 6.07 -34.00
N ILE A 96 -1.49 5.18 -34.29
CA ILE A 96 -1.03 4.15 -33.35
C ILE A 96 0.22 4.64 -32.60
N SER A 97 0.23 4.40 -31.29
CA SER A 97 1.37 4.62 -30.42
C SER A 97 1.49 3.47 -29.42
N GLY A 98 2.67 3.31 -28.84
CA GLY A 98 2.86 2.25 -27.88
C GLY A 98 4.23 2.26 -27.22
N GLY A 99 4.46 1.27 -26.38
CA GLY A 99 5.76 1.05 -25.75
C GLY A 99 5.86 -0.29 -25.06
N PHE A 100 7.09 -0.63 -24.81
CA PHE A 100 7.50 -1.84 -24.11
C PHE A 100 8.45 -1.46 -22.96
N ARG A 101 8.32 -2.16 -21.84
CA ARG A 101 9.30 -2.10 -20.73
C ARG A 101 9.54 -3.51 -20.24
N GLY A 102 10.80 -3.94 -20.29
CA GLY A 102 11.29 -5.19 -19.70
C GLY A 102 12.22 -4.89 -18.53
N VAL A 103 12.05 -5.59 -17.42
CA VAL A 103 12.93 -5.53 -16.25
C VAL A 103 13.34 -6.96 -15.91
N PHE A 104 14.62 -7.15 -15.70
CA PHE A 104 15.18 -8.38 -15.16
C PHE A 104 16.07 -8.06 -13.98
N SER A 105 15.96 -8.80 -12.89
CA SER A 105 16.86 -8.66 -11.75
C SER A 105 17.21 -10.02 -11.17
N GLN A 106 18.47 -10.17 -10.75
CA GLN A 106 19.05 -11.38 -10.16
C GLN A 106 19.51 -11.10 -8.74
N GLY A 107 19.00 -11.85 -7.79
CA GLY A 107 19.49 -12.03 -6.44
C GLY A 107 19.78 -13.50 -6.20
N HIS A 108 19.25 -14.10 -5.12
CA HIS A 108 19.23 -15.55 -4.94
C HIS A 108 18.46 -16.23 -6.08
N ASP A 109 17.31 -15.68 -6.44
CA ASP A 109 16.51 -16.11 -7.60
C ASP A 109 16.20 -14.88 -8.49
N TYR A 110 15.80 -15.13 -9.75
CA TYR A 110 15.50 -14.04 -10.68
C TYR A 110 14.07 -13.51 -10.50
N ASN A 111 13.91 -12.22 -10.79
CA ASN A 111 12.61 -11.60 -11.02
C ASN A 111 12.61 -10.95 -12.41
N ALA A 112 11.48 -11.04 -13.11
CA ALA A 112 11.30 -10.39 -14.39
C ALA A 112 9.91 -9.77 -14.49
N SER A 113 9.78 -8.68 -15.23
CA SER A 113 8.48 -8.12 -15.59
C SER A 113 8.52 -7.54 -17.00
N GLU A 114 7.48 -7.83 -17.77
CA GLU A 114 7.26 -7.35 -19.11
C GLU A 114 5.95 -6.56 -19.16
N ASN A 115 6.04 -5.31 -19.62
CA ASN A 115 4.91 -4.43 -19.78
C ASN A 115 4.79 -4.02 -21.24
N LEU A 116 3.60 -4.16 -21.83
CA LEU A 116 3.28 -3.72 -23.18
C LEU A 116 2.05 -2.84 -23.15
N TYR A 117 2.05 -1.73 -23.89
CA TYR A 117 0.85 -0.94 -24.14
C TYR A 117 0.77 -0.49 -25.60
N LEU A 118 -0.44 -0.49 -26.13
CA LEU A 118 -0.79 0.03 -27.44
C LEU A 118 -2.01 0.96 -27.30
N ASN A 119 -2.00 2.01 -28.07
CA ASN A 119 -3.06 3.00 -28.11
C ASN A 119 -3.35 3.40 -29.55
N TYR A 120 -4.63 3.46 -29.94
CA TYR A 120 -5.07 3.95 -31.24
C TYR A 120 -6.04 5.11 -31.07
N ARG A 121 -5.73 6.23 -31.68
CA ARG A 121 -6.55 7.45 -31.61
C ARG A 121 -7.01 7.91 -32.98
N THR A 122 -8.32 8.20 -33.09
CA THR A 122 -8.90 8.79 -34.29
C THR A 122 -10.07 9.71 -33.92
N GLY A 123 -10.01 11.00 -34.25
CA GLY A 123 -10.99 11.97 -33.82
C GLY A 123 -11.17 12.01 -32.31
N GLY A 124 -12.42 11.89 -31.85
CA GLY A 124 -12.77 11.80 -30.43
C GLY A 124 -12.56 10.44 -29.78
N LEU A 125 -12.32 9.38 -30.57
CA LEU A 125 -12.17 8.00 -30.08
C LEU A 125 -10.71 7.70 -29.74
N ASP A 126 -10.49 7.08 -28.58
CA ASP A 126 -9.21 6.61 -28.09
C ASP A 126 -9.38 5.17 -27.57
N LEU A 127 -8.79 4.20 -28.27
CA LEU A 127 -8.78 2.78 -27.89
C LEU A 127 -7.45 2.42 -27.31
N PHE A 128 -7.42 1.60 -26.25
CA PHE A 128 -6.19 1.17 -25.64
C PHE A 128 -6.23 -0.28 -25.18
N VAL A 129 -5.06 -0.93 -25.25
CA VAL A 129 -4.81 -2.25 -24.67
C VAL A 129 -3.48 -2.22 -23.95
N LYS A 130 -3.43 -2.86 -22.78
CA LYS A 130 -2.21 -3.01 -21.98
C LYS A 130 -2.13 -4.44 -21.46
N GLY A 131 -0.92 -4.92 -21.26
CA GLY A 131 -0.64 -6.22 -20.68
C GLY A 131 0.63 -6.18 -19.85
N ASP A 132 0.59 -6.87 -18.71
CA ASP A 132 1.69 -7.03 -17.78
C ASP A 132 1.86 -8.50 -17.46
N LEU A 133 3.09 -8.99 -17.56
CA LEU A 133 3.49 -10.30 -17.07
C LEU A 133 4.61 -10.11 -16.06
N LYS A 134 4.47 -10.71 -14.86
CA LYS A 134 5.44 -10.57 -13.78
C LYS A 134 5.81 -11.93 -13.23
N HIS A 135 7.08 -12.30 -13.35
CA HIS A 135 7.71 -13.43 -12.67
C HIS A 135 8.20 -12.94 -11.30
N GLY A 136 7.53 -13.35 -10.24
CA GLY A 136 7.82 -12.97 -8.86
C GLY A 136 8.35 -14.17 -8.08
N ASN A 137 9.67 -14.37 -8.11
CA ASN A 137 10.31 -15.35 -7.25
C ASN A 137 10.71 -14.67 -5.94
N TYR A 138 10.52 -15.38 -4.85
CA TYR A 138 10.79 -14.88 -3.52
C TYR A 138 11.59 -15.89 -2.73
N TYR A 139 12.66 -15.42 -2.12
CA TYR A 139 13.48 -16.17 -1.18
C TYR A 139 13.58 -15.40 0.13
N GLN A 140 13.41 -16.11 1.23
CA GLN A 140 13.57 -15.55 2.57
C GLN A 140 14.26 -16.57 3.49
N GLU A 141 15.22 -16.10 4.24
CA GLU A 141 15.73 -16.77 5.43
C GLU A 141 15.25 -16.05 6.67
N SER A 142 14.81 -16.79 7.67
CA SER A 142 14.39 -16.22 8.95
C SER A 142 14.86 -17.08 10.12
N ILE A 143 15.23 -16.42 11.21
CA ILE A 143 15.45 -17.02 12.52
C ILE A 143 14.27 -16.60 13.38
N LEU A 144 13.72 -17.56 14.13
CA LEU A 144 12.64 -17.36 15.08
C LEU A 144 13.08 -17.89 16.45
N ASN A 145 12.97 -17.04 17.46
CA ASN A 145 13.00 -17.46 18.86
C ASN A 145 11.69 -17.02 19.50
N GLN A 146 10.94 -17.98 20.02
CA GLN A 146 9.65 -17.77 20.68
C GLN A 146 9.78 -18.17 22.13
N GLU A 147 9.29 -17.35 23.05
CA GLU A 147 9.22 -17.66 24.49
C GLU A 147 7.76 -17.53 24.94
N THR A 148 7.31 -18.46 25.77
CA THR A 148 5.95 -18.47 26.31
C THR A 148 6.01 -18.91 27.77
N ASP A 149 5.54 -18.05 28.67
CA ASP A 149 5.42 -18.35 30.10
C ASP A 149 3.99 -18.84 30.38
N ALA A 150 3.85 -20.15 30.49
CA ALA A 150 2.63 -20.83 30.92
C ALA A 150 2.80 -21.35 32.37
N SER A 151 2.36 -22.56 32.68
CA SER A 151 2.73 -23.27 33.93
C SER A 151 4.23 -23.62 33.99
N SER A 152 4.89 -23.67 32.83
CA SER A 152 6.33 -23.82 32.61
C SER A 152 6.79 -22.80 31.57
N ARG A 153 8.09 -22.50 31.53
CA ARG A 153 8.68 -21.67 30.46
C ARG A 153 8.97 -22.54 29.25
N TRP A 154 8.34 -22.19 28.13
CA TRP A 154 8.54 -22.82 26.84
C TRP A 154 9.36 -21.91 25.92
N GLU A 155 10.34 -22.48 25.23
CA GLU A 155 11.14 -21.79 24.24
C GLU A 155 11.19 -22.60 22.94
N VAL A 156 10.90 -21.97 21.81
CA VAL A 156 11.05 -22.55 20.47
C VAL A 156 12.11 -21.73 19.73
N ARG A 157 13.22 -22.36 19.39
CA ARG A 157 14.35 -21.74 18.69
C ARG A 157 14.55 -22.42 17.35
N GLY A 158 14.56 -21.66 16.28
CA GLY A 158 14.74 -22.27 14.96
C GLY A 158 14.95 -21.27 13.83
N GLY A 159 15.03 -21.82 12.64
CA GLY A 159 15.14 -21.08 11.40
C GLY A 159 14.19 -21.64 10.35
N THR A 160 13.79 -20.80 9.41
CA THR A 160 12.94 -21.17 8.28
C THR A 160 13.49 -20.57 7.01
N THR A 161 13.59 -21.39 5.96
CA THR A 161 13.87 -20.93 4.60
C THR A 161 12.57 -21.02 3.79
N SER A 162 12.21 -19.93 3.16
CA SER A 162 10.97 -19.83 2.38
C SER A 162 11.28 -19.56 0.91
N PHE A 163 10.63 -20.30 0.04
CA PHE A 163 10.69 -20.13 -1.41
C PHE A 163 9.27 -19.91 -1.94
N ARG A 164 9.09 -18.95 -2.83
CA ARG A 164 7.81 -18.78 -3.55
C ARG A 164 8.09 -18.50 -5.02
N LYS A 165 7.36 -19.18 -5.88
CA LYS A 165 7.37 -18.97 -7.34
C LYS A 165 5.97 -18.60 -7.79
N ALA A 166 5.86 -17.49 -8.52
CA ALA A 166 4.60 -16.98 -9.02
C ALA A 166 4.78 -16.29 -10.36
N VAL A 167 3.81 -16.47 -11.25
CA VAL A 167 3.70 -15.68 -12.48
C VAL A 167 2.33 -15.02 -12.47
N TYR A 168 2.30 -13.69 -12.54
CA TYR A 168 1.09 -12.88 -12.52
C TYR A 168 0.87 -12.26 -13.89
N PHE A 169 -0.34 -12.34 -14.38
CA PHE A 169 -0.81 -11.61 -15.55
C PHE A 169 -1.85 -10.59 -15.15
N SER A 170 -1.74 -9.35 -15.65
CA SER A 170 -2.82 -8.37 -15.64
C SER A 170 -2.97 -7.73 -17.00
N GLY A 171 -4.21 -7.50 -17.40
CA GLY A 171 -4.56 -6.87 -18.66
C GLY A 171 -5.46 -5.64 -18.43
N GLU A 172 -5.49 -4.76 -19.42
CA GLU A 172 -6.45 -3.64 -19.47
C GLU A 172 -6.82 -3.41 -20.92
N VAL A 173 -8.12 -3.39 -21.22
CA VAL A 173 -8.67 -3.00 -22.53
C VAL A 173 -9.79 -2.01 -22.29
N GLY A 174 -9.83 -0.95 -23.08
CA GLY A 174 -10.86 0.05 -22.92
C GLY A 174 -10.88 1.10 -24.02
N PHE A 175 -11.83 2.01 -23.85
CA PHE A 175 -11.97 3.16 -24.73
C PHE A 175 -12.29 4.42 -23.94
N ASN A 176 -12.00 5.56 -24.55
CA ASN A 176 -12.47 6.88 -24.20
C ASN A 176 -13.08 7.52 -25.45
N TYR A 177 -14.23 8.18 -25.30
CA TYR A 177 -14.88 8.91 -26.37
C TYR A 177 -15.16 10.34 -25.93
N GLU A 178 -14.58 11.32 -26.62
CA GLU A 178 -14.86 12.74 -26.45
C GLU A 178 -16.11 13.08 -27.27
N LEU A 179 -17.25 13.30 -26.59
CA LEU A 179 -18.51 13.69 -27.20
C LEU A 179 -18.38 15.11 -27.80
N ASP A 180 -17.69 15.98 -27.05
CA ASP A 180 -17.33 17.34 -27.44
C ASP A 180 -16.11 17.79 -26.59
N ASP A 181 -15.72 19.06 -26.70
CA ASP A 181 -14.56 19.62 -25.98
C ASP A 181 -14.69 19.55 -24.44
N LYS A 182 -15.91 19.40 -23.93
CA LYS A 182 -16.24 19.44 -22.49
C LYS A 182 -16.72 18.12 -21.94
N ASN A 183 -17.24 17.24 -22.79
CA ASN A 183 -17.90 16.01 -22.38
C ASN A 183 -17.19 14.78 -22.91
N SER A 184 -16.96 13.81 -22.05
CA SER A 184 -16.33 12.53 -22.39
C SER A 184 -16.91 11.39 -21.57
N LEU A 185 -16.96 10.22 -22.16
CA LEU A 185 -17.30 8.97 -21.49
C LEU A 185 -16.29 7.88 -21.87
N GLY A 186 -16.27 6.81 -21.11
CA GLY A 186 -15.43 5.67 -21.43
C GLY A 186 -15.73 4.48 -20.55
N ALA A 187 -15.20 3.35 -20.96
CA ALA A 187 -15.24 2.13 -20.18
C ALA A 187 -13.93 1.36 -20.33
N ARG A 188 -13.60 0.56 -19.32
CA ARG A 188 -12.46 -0.34 -19.36
C ARG A 188 -12.75 -1.63 -18.59
N TYR A 189 -12.14 -2.69 -19.05
CA TYR A 189 -12.14 -4.00 -18.42
C TYR A 189 -10.71 -4.40 -18.07
N MET A 190 -10.52 -4.91 -16.86
CA MET A 190 -9.22 -5.27 -16.31
C MET A 190 -9.29 -6.69 -15.74
N PRO A 191 -8.88 -7.70 -16.52
CA PRO A 191 -8.67 -9.06 -16.02
C PRO A 191 -7.31 -9.19 -15.32
N GLY A 192 -7.27 -10.04 -14.30
CA GLY A 192 -6.03 -10.43 -13.62
C GLY A 192 -6.08 -11.90 -13.21
N THR A 193 -4.93 -12.58 -13.26
CA THR A 193 -4.81 -13.98 -12.84
C THR A 193 -3.37 -14.36 -12.53
N ASN A 194 -3.18 -15.44 -11.77
CA ASN A 194 -1.93 -16.16 -11.73
C ASN A 194 -1.81 -17.07 -12.97
N VAL A 195 -0.68 -17.04 -13.65
CA VAL A 195 -0.38 -17.96 -14.75
C VAL A 195 0.22 -19.24 -14.17
N GLY A 196 -0.61 -20.26 -14.00
CA GLY A 196 -0.27 -21.43 -13.20
C GLY A 196 -0.46 -21.21 -11.70
N SER A 197 -0.18 -22.23 -10.89
CA SER A 197 -0.28 -22.14 -9.43
C SER A 197 0.87 -21.32 -8.85
N VAL A 198 0.56 -20.51 -7.84
CA VAL A 198 1.58 -19.94 -6.97
C VAL A 198 1.97 -20.98 -5.95
N ASN A 199 3.24 -21.37 -5.94
CA ASN A 199 3.76 -22.37 -5.03
C ASN A 199 4.66 -21.72 -4.01
N GLN A 200 4.40 -21.95 -2.72
CA GLN A 200 5.26 -21.53 -1.63
C GLN A 200 5.66 -22.75 -0.80
N THR A 201 6.95 -22.87 -0.53
CA THR A 201 7.53 -23.90 0.32
C THR A 201 8.28 -23.22 1.45
N ASN A 202 7.98 -23.60 2.70
CA ASN A 202 8.72 -23.17 3.86
C ASN A 202 9.32 -24.40 4.52
N LEU A 203 10.64 -24.39 4.73
CA LEU A 203 11.39 -25.47 5.39
C LEU A 203 11.97 -24.93 6.68
N GLY A 204 11.62 -25.55 7.79
CA GLY A 204 12.04 -25.11 9.12
C GLY A 204 12.64 -26.23 9.95
N ASN A 205 13.56 -25.89 10.84
CA ASN A 205 14.06 -26.76 11.89
C ASN A 205 14.01 -26.02 13.22
N ASN A 206 13.29 -26.57 14.20
CA ASN A 206 13.01 -25.95 15.47
C ASN A 206 13.39 -26.87 16.63
N PHE A 207 14.01 -26.29 17.64
CA PHE A 207 14.35 -26.93 18.91
C PHE A 207 13.44 -26.39 20.00
N VAL A 208 12.78 -27.28 20.72
CA VAL A 208 11.83 -26.93 21.79
C VAL A 208 12.48 -27.23 23.13
N TYR A 209 12.37 -26.24 24.03
CA TYR A 209 12.86 -26.34 25.40
C TYR A 209 11.70 -26.09 26.37
N LYS A 210 11.69 -26.85 27.47
CA LYS A 210 10.79 -26.63 28.60
C LYS A 210 11.64 -26.46 29.86
N ASP A 211 11.49 -25.32 30.55
CA ASP A 211 12.24 -24.97 31.74
C ASP A 211 13.78 -25.08 31.53
N GLY A 212 14.24 -24.78 30.29
CA GLY A 212 15.64 -24.82 29.88
C GLY A 212 16.14 -26.18 29.37
N GLU A 213 15.37 -27.26 29.52
CA GLU A 213 15.72 -28.58 29.01
C GLU A 213 15.17 -28.81 27.61
N LYS A 214 15.99 -29.31 26.67
CA LYS A 214 15.56 -29.66 25.32
C LYS A 214 14.59 -30.86 25.38
N THR A 215 13.36 -30.64 24.93
CA THR A 215 12.31 -31.66 24.95
C THR A 215 12.02 -32.26 23.58
N GLU A 216 12.21 -31.47 22.50
CA GLU A 216 11.81 -31.89 21.16
C GLU A 216 12.67 -31.21 20.09
N GLU A 217 12.79 -31.87 18.93
CA GLU A 217 13.30 -31.31 17.68
C GLU A 217 12.27 -31.56 16.58
N ILE A 218 11.90 -30.49 15.86
CA ILE A 218 10.86 -30.52 14.85
C ILE A 218 11.42 -30.04 13.53
N SER A 219 11.55 -30.93 12.57
CA SER A 219 11.70 -30.58 11.16
C SER A 219 10.34 -30.31 10.58
N SER A 220 10.06 -29.09 10.13
CA SER A 220 8.75 -28.73 9.57
C SER A 220 8.85 -28.37 8.09
N SER A 221 7.92 -28.85 7.30
CA SER A 221 7.75 -28.50 5.89
C SER A 221 6.33 -28.01 5.68
N GLN A 222 6.20 -26.85 5.05
CA GLN A 222 4.90 -26.30 4.69
C GLN A 222 4.84 -26.07 3.18
N TYR A 223 3.77 -26.56 2.56
CA TYR A 223 3.51 -26.44 1.14
C TYR A 223 2.18 -25.73 0.93
N ALA A 224 2.26 -24.50 0.41
CA ALA A 224 1.08 -23.71 0.08
C ALA A 224 0.95 -23.57 -1.44
N HIS A 225 -0.26 -23.81 -1.95
CA HIS A 225 -0.61 -23.65 -3.36
C HIS A 225 -1.77 -22.68 -3.49
N THR A 226 -1.63 -21.65 -4.31
CA THR A 226 -2.76 -20.81 -4.73
C THR A 226 -3.06 -21.13 -6.19
N TYR A 227 -4.26 -21.61 -6.44
CA TYR A 227 -4.68 -22.02 -7.79
C TYR A 227 -4.98 -20.81 -8.68
N PRO A 228 -4.80 -20.94 -10.01
CA PRO A 228 -5.18 -19.90 -10.95
C PRO A 228 -6.67 -19.57 -10.85
N THR A 229 -6.97 -18.32 -10.58
CA THR A 229 -8.33 -17.80 -10.58
C THR A 229 -8.35 -16.43 -11.22
N TRP A 230 -9.44 -16.10 -11.90
CA TRP A 230 -9.57 -14.80 -12.54
C TRP A 230 -10.22 -13.78 -11.61
N THR A 231 -9.63 -12.59 -11.60
CA THR A 231 -10.25 -11.37 -11.08
C THR A 231 -10.70 -10.53 -12.26
N HIS A 232 -11.94 -10.06 -12.22
CA HIS A 232 -12.53 -9.21 -13.25
C HIS A 232 -12.90 -7.87 -12.63
N SER A 233 -12.42 -6.77 -13.20
CA SER A 233 -12.82 -5.43 -12.80
C SER A 233 -13.29 -4.64 -14.02
N VAL A 234 -14.42 -3.99 -13.90
CA VAL A 234 -14.99 -3.10 -14.93
C VAL A 234 -15.17 -1.73 -14.32
N ASN A 235 -14.86 -0.69 -15.09
CA ASN A 235 -15.20 0.70 -14.73
C ASN A 235 -15.82 1.39 -15.93
N GLY A 236 -16.94 2.09 -15.71
CA GLY A 236 -17.52 3.04 -16.63
C GLY A 236 -17.52 4.44 -16.03
N TYR A 237 -17.32 5.47 -16.84
CA TYR A 237 -17.32 6.84 -16.36
C TYR A 237 -17.99 7.80 -17.34
N TYR A 238 -18.49 8.90 -16.80
CA TYR A 238 -18.85 10.11 -17.52
C TYR A 238 -18.21 11.32 -16.83
N ASN A 239 -17.55 12.18 -17.60
CA ASN A 239 -16.99 13.44 -17.13
C ASN A 239 -17.40 14.55 -18.08
N GLY A 240 -18.08 15.58 -17.56
CA GLY A 240 -18.63 16.64 -18.39
C GLY A 240 -18.86 17.95 -17.68
N ALA A 241 -19.08 19.02 -18.47
CA ALA A 241 -19.35 20.34 -17.98
C ALA A 241 -20.73 20.86 -18.48
N PHE A 242 -21.58 21.25 -17.53
CA PHE A 242 -22.91 21.82 -17.76
C PHE A 242 -22.93 23.27 -17.24
N GLY A 243 -22.72 24.23 -18.15
CA GLY A 243 -22.55 25.63 -17.76
C GLY A 243 -21.34 25.83 -16.85
N GLN A 244 -21.58 26.19 -15.59
CA GLN A 244 -20.53 26.40 -14.58
C GLN A 244 -20.29 25.18 -13.67
N TRP A 245 -21.01 24.08 -13.90
CA TRP A 245 -20.89 22.85 -13.12
C TRP A 245 -20.09 21.81 -13.90
N ASN A 246 -19.16 21.18 -13.23
CA ASN A 246 -18.44 20.00 -13.71
C ASN A 246 -18.98 18.78 -12.98
N VAL A 247 -19.29 17.73 -13.72
CA VAL A 247 -19.81 16.46 -13.20
C VAL A 247 -18.81 15.37 -13.50
N ASP A 248 -18.46 14.58 -12.50
CA ASP A 248 -17.64 13.37 -12.59
C ASP A 248 -18.45 12.20 -12.01
N PHE A 249 -18.86 11.28 -12.85
CA PHE A 249 -19.59 10.06 -12.46
C PHE A 249 -18.76 8.83 -12.79
N ASN A 250 -18.72 7.88 -11.86
CA ASN A 250 -18.04 6.61 -12.02
C ASN A 250 -18.89 5.48 -11.46
N ALA A 251 -18.89 4.35 -12.16
CA ALA A 251 -19.48 3.09 -11.72
C ALA A 251 -18.46 1.97 -11.88
N ASP A 252 -18.30 1.16 -10.85
CA ASP A 252 -17.31 0.08 -10.78
C ASP A 252 -17.97 -1.23 -10.37
N TYR A 253 -17.49 -2.31 -10.97
CA TYR A 253 -17.78 -3.69 -10.59
C TYR A 253 -16.49 -4.46 -10.44
N LEU A 254 -16.40 -5.30 -9.40
CA LEU A 254 -15.30 -6.25 -9.20
C LEU A 254 -15.85 -7.61 -8.83
N LEU A 255 -15.32 -8.62 -9.48
CA LEU A 255 -15.48 -10.04 -9.14
C LEU A 255 -14.09 -10.63 -8.93
N GLY A 256 -13.81 -11.12 -7.73
CA GLY A 256 -12.56 -11.81 -7.38
C GLY A 256 -12.84 -13.20 -6.81
N LYS A 257 -11.99 -14.14 -7.16
CA LYS A 257 -11.98 -15.49 -6.57
C LYS A 257 -10.54 -15.84 -6.20
N ASN A 258 -10.37 -16.48 -5.04
CA ASN A 258 -9.09 -17.05 -4.61
C ASN A 258 -9.30 -18.43 -4.02
N ASN A 259 -8.55 -19.41 -4.50
CA ASN A 259 -8.57 -20.77 -3.98
C ASN A 259 -7.14 -21.16 -3.60
N SER A 260 -6.93 -21.64 -2.40
CA SER A 260 -5.63 -22.08 -1.94
C SER A 260 -5.70 -23.30 -1.05
N THR A 261 -4.62 -24.08 -1.06
CA THR A 261 -4.42 -25.20 -0.14
C THR A 261 -3.11 -25.00 0.61
N ASN A 262 -3.04 -25.49 1.83
CA ASN A 262 -1.84 -25.48 2.64
C ASN A 262 -1.72 -26.82 3.37
N GLU A 263 -0.53 -27.42 3.31
CA GLU A 263 -0.18 -28.65 4.01
C GLU A 263 1.04 -28.41 4.89
N VAL A 264 0.99 -28.86 6.13
CA VAL A 264 2.10 -28.76 7.08
C VAL A 264 2.48 -30.15 7.56
N LEU A 265 3.75 -30.50 7.42
CA LEU A 265 4.34 -31.72 7.93
C LEU A 265 5.27 -31.38 9.11
N ASN A 266 5.26 -32.19 10.15
CA ASN A 266 6.23 -32.16 11.24
C ASN A 266 6.91 -33.53 11.32
N ASN A 267 8.24 -33.56 11.17
CA ASN A 267 9.02 -34.81 11.12
C ASN A 267 8.46 -35.81 10.10
N ASP A 268 8.08 -35.31 8.92
CA ASP A 268 7.44 -36.02 7.79
C ASP A 268 6.00 -36.52 8.06
N ASP A 269 5.48 -36.33 9.27
CA ASP A 269 4.08 -36.65 9.59
C ASP A 269 3.17 -35.44 9.30
N LYS A 270 2.00 -35.71 8.73
CA LYS A 270 1.00 -34.69 8.43
C LYS A 270 0.41 -34.09 9.71
N ALA A 271 0.73 -32.83 9.97
CA ALA A 271 0.26 -32.09 11.13
C ALA A 271 -1.08 -31.38 10.87
N ALA A 272 -1.22 -30.74 9.71
CA ALA A 272 -2.44 -30.03 9.30
C ALA A 272 -2.54 -29.94 7.78
N GLN A 273 -3.77 -29.92 7.28
CA GLN A 273 -4.07 -29.57 5.90
C GLN A 273 -5.27 -28.63 5.89
N SER A 274 -5.20 -27.56 5.12
CA SER A 274 -6.31 -26.63 4.97
C SER A 274 -6.57 -26.26 3.51
N GLU A 275 -7.83 -25.94 3.23
CA GLU A 275 -8.30 -25.41 1.95
C GLU A 275 -9.05 -24.11 2.24
N ASN A 276 -8.78 -23.10 1.45
CA ASN A 276 -9.47 -21.81 1.56
C ASN A 276 -10.05 -21.41 0.21
N GLU A 277 -11.35 -21.09 0.18
CA GLU A 277 -12.04 -20.53 -0.97
C GLU A 277 -12.63 -19.17 -0.60
N VAL A 278 -12.20 -18.12 -1.30
CA VAL A 278 -12.71 -16.76 -1.12
C VAL A 278 -13.37 -16.28 -2.39
N ARG A 279 -14.58 -15.72 -2.27
CA ARG A 279 -15.32 -15.06 -3.36
C ARG A 279 -15.71 -13.66 -2.95
N ASN A 280 -15.37 -12.68 -3.79
CA ASN A 280 -15.61 -11.27 -3.56
C ASN A 280 -16.42 -10.67 -4.71
N TYR A 281 -17.49 -9.95 -4.36
CA TYR A 281 -18.25 -9.09 -5.28
C TYR A 281 -18.29 -7.68 -4.72
N LEU A 282 -18.03 -6.70 -5.56
CA LEU A 282 -18.15 -5.30 -5.19
C LEU A 282 -18.83 -4.53 -6.30
N TYR A 283 -19.81 -3.71 -5.91
CA TYR A 283 -20.45 -2.69 -6.75
C TYR A 283 -20.21 -1.34 -6.10
N ALA A 284 -19.82 -0.35 -6.88
CA ALA A 284 -19.60 0.99 -6.36
C ALA A 284 -20.03 2.04 -7.37
N MET A 285 -20.62 3.13 -6.86
CA MET A 285 -20.96 4.32 -7.64
C MET A 285 -20.44 5.54 -6.92
N ARG A 286 -19.97 6.51 -7.68
CA ARG A 286 -19.48 7.79 -7.16
C ARG A 286 -19.84 8.90 -8.11
N MET A 287 -20.39 9.99 -7.56
CA MET A 287 -20.69 11.21 -8.31
C MET A 287 -20.15 12.42 -7.58
N VAL A 288 -19.42 13.27 -8.29
CA VAL A 288 -18.91 14.55 -7.77
C VAL A 288 -19.34 15.67 -8.69
N VAL A 289 -19.91 16.70 -8.12
CA VAL A 289 -20.34 17.91 -8.83
C VAL A 289 -19.54 19.09 -8.29
N LYS A 290 -18.79 19.78 -9.16
CA LYS A 290 -17.94 20.93 -8.81
C LYS A 290 -18.42 22.20 -9.47
N ARG A 291 -18.37 23.29 -8.71
CA ARG A 291 -18.63 24.64 -9.24
C ARG A 291 -17.51 25.59 -8.79
N SER A 292 -16.85 26.20 -9.76
CA SER A 292 -15.84 27.22 -9.50
C SER A 292 -16.47 28.60 -9.42
N PHE A 293 -16.10 29.35 -8.41
CA PHE A 293 -16.40 30.77 -8.21
C PHE A 293 -15.14 31.58 -8.42
N ARG A 294 -15.26 32.92 -8.41
CA ARG A 294 -14.11 33.81 -8.63
C ARG A 294 -12.93 33.56 -7.64
N LYS A 295 -13.23 33.19 -6.41
CA LYS A 295 -12.23 33.03 -5.34
C LYS A 295 -12.25 31.64 -4.68
N GLY A 296 -13.10 30.73 -5.14
CA GLY A 296 -13.19 29.43 -4.51
C GLY A 296 -13.85 28.38 -5.38
N THR A 297 -13.86 27.13 -4.91
CA THR A 297 -14.50 26.00 -5.57
C THR A 297 -15.32 25.21 -4.55
N LEU A 298 -16.59 24.98 -4.86
CA LEU A 298 -17.46 24.08 -4.11
C LEU A 298 -17.49 22.73 -4.81
N SER A 299 -17.25 21.65 -4.05
CA SER A 299 -17.41 20.27 -4.47
C SER A 299 -18.49 19.60 -3.62
N LEU A 300 -19.46 18.97 -4.25
CA LEU A 300 -20.50 18.17 -3.59
C LEU A 300 -20.44 16.77 -4.18
N GLY A 301 -20.64 15.74 -3.37
CA GLY A 301 -20.63 14.40 -3.93
C GLY A 301 -21.26 13.35 -3.04
N THR A 302 -21.45 12.17 -3.66
CA THR A 302 -21.90 10.94 -3.00
C THR A 302 -21.05 9.77 -3.49
N GLU A 303 -20.88 8.78 -2.63
CA GLU A 303 -20.24 7.51 -2.94
C GLU A 303 -20.97 6.38 -2.23
N GLU A 304 -21.28 5.33 -2.96
CA GLU A 304 -22.00 4.15 -2.47
C GLU A 304 -21.23 2.91 -2.83
N THR A 305 -21.04 2.01 -1.88
CA THR A 305 -20.36 0.72 -2.09
C THR A 305 -21.16 -0.42 -1.48
N PHE A 306 -21.20 -1.54 -2.19
CA PHE A 306 -21.83 -2.77 -1.76
C PHE A 306 -20.82 -3.90 -1.95
N THR A 307 -20.37 -4.49 -0.84
CA THR A 307 -19.43 -5.61 -0.82
C THR A 307 -20.15 -6.86 -0.36
N ASN A 308 -19.86 -7.97 -1.03
CA ASN A 308 -20.31 -9.30 -0.65
C ASN A 308 -19.11 -10.24 -0.73
N ARG A 309 -18.62 -10.69 0.43
CA ARG A 309 -17.49 -11.60 0.57
C ARG A 309 -17.94 -12.88 1.25
N HIS A 310 -17.58 -14.00 0.65
CA HIS A 310 -17.77 -15.33 1.21
C HIS A 310 -16.41 -16.01 1.32
N ASP A 311 -16.06 -16.46 2.52
CA ASP A 311 -14.78 -17.08 2.88
C ASP A 311 -15.07 -18.44 3.52
N ILE A 312 -14.70 -19.51 2.84
CA ILE A 312 -14.89 -20.89 3.30
C ILE A 312 -13.51 -21.46 3.60
N PHE A 313 -13.26 -21.79 4.86
CA PHE A 313 -12.04 -22.40 5.33
C PHE A 313 -12.31 -23.78 5.90
N VAL A 314 -11.73 -24.81 5.28
CA VAL A 314 -11.84 -26.20 5.71
C VAL A 314 -10.47 -26.69 6.13
N GLN A 315 -10.39 -27.33 7.29
CA GLN A 315 -9.14 -27.78 7.86
C GLN A 315 -9.27 -29.18 8.46
N SER A 316 -8.22 -30.00 8.32
CA SER A 316 -8.13 -31.33 8.93
C SER A 316 -6.89 -31.43 9.81
N GLY A 317 -7.03 -32.21 10.88
CA GLY A 317 -5.93 -32.50 11.80
C GLY A 317 -5.71 -31.47 12.91
N PHE A 318 -6.53 -30.38 12.98
CA PHE A 318 -6.26 -29.32 13.94
C PHE A 318 -7.53 -28.71 14.58
N SER A 319 -8.19 -27.72 13.99
CA SER A 319 -9.31 -27.00 14.60
C SER A 319 -10.56 -27.06 13.74
N ASP A 320 -11.60 -26.33 14.16
CA ASP A 320 -12.86 -26.26 13.45
C ASP A 320 -12.71 -25.52 12.11
N ASN A 321 -13.59 -25.85 11.18
CA ASN A 321 -13.77 -25.15 9.92
C ASN A 321 -14.36 -23.76 10.17
N ALA A 322 -14.34 -22.89 9.16
CA ALA A 322 -15.06 -21.61 9.17
C ALA A 322 -15.80 -21.40 7.85
N ASP A 323 -16.97 -20.78 7.92
CA ASP A 323 -17.78 -20.36 6.78
C ASP A 323 -18.32 -18.96 7.09
N ASP A 324 -17.55 -17.94 6.69
CA ASP A 324 -17.79 -16.54 6.98
C ASP A 324 -18.39 -15.84 5.76
N HIS A 325 -19.57 -15.22 5.90
CA HIS A 325 -20.20 -14.46 4.85
C HIS A 325 -20.47 -13.01 5.30
N ILE A 326 -19.77 -12.06 4.70
CA ILE A 326 -19.82 -10.63 5.04
C ILE A 326 -20.51 -9.86 3.91
N LYS A 327 -21.60 -9.15 4.25
CA LYS A 327 -22.26 -8.19 3.38
C LYS A 327 -22.08 -6.80 4.00
N GLN A 328 -21.49 -5.88 3.27
CA GLN A 328 -21.27 -4.52 3.76
C GLN A 328 -21.79 -3.49 2.78
N SER A 329 -22.50 -2.49 3.30
CA SER A 329 -22.97 -1.34 2.53
C SER A 329 -22.43 -0.07 3.17
N ILE A 330 -21.82 0.82 2.37
CA ILE A 330 -21.35 2.13 2.81
C ILE A 330 -21.98 3.20 1.92
N TYR A 331 -22.67 4.15 2.54
CA TYR A 331 -23.26 5.32 1.88
C TYR A 331 -22.57 6.57 2.39
N SER A 332 -22.04 7.38 1.50
CA SER A 332 -21.33 8.60 1.86
C SER A 332 -21.90 9.79 1.11
N VAL A 333 -22.05 10.91 1.81
CA VAL A 333 -22.30 12.23 1.20
C VAL A 333 -21.28 13.21 1.73
N PHE A 334 -20.80 14.12 0.88
CA PHE A 334 -19.76 15.05 1.26
C PHE A 334 -19.88 16.41 0.58
N ALA A 335 -19.36 17.42 1.26
CA ALA A 335 -19.20 18.78 0.76
C ALA A 335 -17.79 19.28 1.12
N ASP A 336 -17.15 19.93 0.16
CA ASP A 336 -15.82 20.51 0.29
C ASP A 336 -15.82 21.91 -0.33
N TYR A 337 -15.22 22.88 0.35
CA TYR A 337 -15.11 24.24 -0.13
C TYR A 337 -13.68 24.75 0.03
N SER A 338 -13.03 25.02 -1.11
CA SER A 338 -11.73 25.66 -1.19
C SER A 338 -11.88 27.13 -1.51
N LEU A 339 -11.23 28.01 -0.71
CA LEU A 339 -11.26 29.45 -0.87
C LEU A 339 -9.84 29.99 -0.97
N HIS A 340 -9.56 30.80 -1.99
CA HIS A 340 -8.28 31.47 -2.18
C HIS A 340 -8.42 32.98 -2.05
N LEU A 341 -7.74 33.56 -1.06
CA LEU A 341 -7.77 34.98 -0.72
C LEU A 341 -6.36 35.55 -0.73
N ASP A 342 -5.89 36.11 -1.85
CA ASP A 342 -4.56 36.66 -2.03
C ASP A 342 -3.46 35.65 -1.66
N LYS A 343 -2.88 35.76 -0.48
CA LYS A 343 -1.83 34.87 0.04
C LYS A 343 -2.35 33.71 0.90
N PHE A 344 -3.63 33.73 1.22
CA PHE A 344 -4.25 32.72 2.09
C PHE A 344 -5.10 31.73 1.29
N ASN A 345 -4.98 30.45 1.67
CA ASN A 345 -5.81 29.37 1.20
C ASN A 345 -6.56 28.77 2.39
N PHE A 346 -7.84 28.52 2.21
CA PHE A 346 -8.71 27.86 3.20
C PHE A 346 -9.41 26.70 2.52
N ASP A 347 -9.30 25.53 3.11
CA ASP A 347 -10.04 24.35 2.67
C ASP A 347 -10.82 23.81 3.85
N VAL A 348 -12.13 23.59 3.68
CA VAL A 348 -13.01 23.03 4.69
C VAL A 348 -13.91 22.00 4.02
N GLY A 349 -13.91 20.79 4.56
CA GLY A 349 -14.72 19.69 4.07
C GLY A 349 -15.40 18.91 5.18
N LEU A 350 -16.56 18.35 4.88
CA LEU A 350 -17.30 17.47 5.76
C LEU A 350 -17.84 16.27 4.96
N ARG A 351 -17.60 15.07 5.45
CA ARG A 351 -18.14 13.82 4.91
C ARG A 351 -18.94 13.10 6.01
N TYR A 352 -20.14 12.68 5.69
CA TYR A 352 -20.93 11.76 6.49
C TYR A 352 -20.87 10.39 5.85
N GLU A 353 -20.64 9.35 6.66
CA GLU A 353 -20.64 7.96 6.25
C GLU A 353 -21.58 7.13 7.11
N HIS A 354 -22.48 6.40 6.46
CA HIS A 354 -23.30 5.37 7.05
C HIS A 354 -22.80 4.01 6.56
N GLN A 355 -22.30 3.19 7.47
CA GLN A 355 -21.83 1.83 7.18
C GLN A 355 -22.69 0.82 7.93
N LYS A 356 -23.19 -0.17 7.22
CA LYS A 356 -23.86 -1.34 7.77
C LYS A 356 -23.12 -2.59 7.35
N THR A 357 -22.84 -3.47 8.31
CA THR A 357 -22.26 -4.78 8.09
C THR A 357 -23.25 -5.84 8.56
N ASP A 358 -23.49 -6.87 7.75
CA ASP A 358 -24.21 -8.08 8.13
C ASP A 358 -23.22 -9.25 8.03
N TYR A 359 -22.88 -9.85 9.15
CA TYR A 359 -21.95 -10.97 9.27
C TYR A 359 -22.72 -12.27 9.55
N TYR A 360 -22.40 -13.31 8.82
CA TYR A 360 -22.99 -14.63 8.99
C TYR A 360 -21.86 -15.65 9.18
N GLU A 361 -22.02 -16.51 10.16
CA GLU A 361 -21.17 -17.67 10.38
C GLU A 361 -22.02 -18.95 10.17
N TYR A 362 -21.58 -19.83 9.26
CA TYR A 362 -22.37 -21.00 8.81
C TYR A 362 -23.82 -20.65 8.42
N GLY A 363 -24.02 -19.49 7.79
CA GLY A 363 -25.34 -19.00 7.38
C GLY A 363 -26.21 -18.44 8.51
N VAL A 364 -25.72 -18.41 9.75
CA VAL A 364 -26.42 -17.83 10.92
C VAL A 364 -25.91 -16.39 11.12
N HIS A 365 -26.83 -15.43 11.17
CA HIS A 365 -26.50 -14.03 11.42
C HIS A 365 -25.93 -13.84 12.83
N GLN A 366 -24.83 -13.11 12.93
CA GLN A 366 -24.11 -12.82 14.16
C GLN A 366 -24.28 -11.33 14.52
N ASP A 367 -25.11 -11.04 15.52
CA ASP A 367 -25.48 -9.65 15.87
C ASP A 367 -24.28 -8.83 16.34
N GLU A 368 -23.37 -9.40 17.14
CA GLU A 368 -22.19 -8.70 17.67
C GLU A 368 -21.19 -8.32 16.57
N GLN A 369 -21.05 -9.14 15.52
CA GLN A 369 -20.19 -8.91 14.36
C GLN A 369 -20.89 -8.11 13.26
N SER A 370 -22.13 -7.68 13.47
CA SER A 370 -22.96 -6.95 12.48
C SER A 370 -23.20 -5.48 12.88
N PRO A 371 -22.15 -4.67 13.04
CA PRO A 371 -22.28 -3.29 13.51
C PRO A 371 -22.86 -2.34 12.47
N VAL A 372 -23.47 -1.27 12.95
CA VAL A 372 -23.85 -0.09 12.17
C VAL A 372 -23.08 1.12 12.70
N TYR A 373 -22.35 1.80 11.81
CA TYR A 373 -21.61 3.02 12.12
C TYR A 373 -22.19 4.23 11.39
N ASN A 374 -22.14 5.38 12.07
CA ASN A 374 -22.52 6.68 11.53
C ASN A 374 -21.42 7.67 11.91
N ASP A 375 -20.59 8.06 10.96
CA ASP A 375 -19.40 8.85 11.20
C ASP A 375 -19.44 10.18 10.45
N ILE A 376 -18.97 11.24 11.12
CA ILE A 376 -18.73 12.55 10.51
C ILE A 376 -17.21 12.73 10.41
N VAL A 377 -16.71 12.94 9.21
CA VAL A 377 -15.28 13.02 8.88
C VAL A 377 -14.96 14.44 8.41
N PRO A 378 -14.51 15.34 9.29
CA PRO A 378 -14.13 16.70 8.95
C PRO A 378 -12.68 16.79 8.43
N VAL A 379 -12.45 17.82 7.59
CA VAL A 379 -11.12 18.31 7.21
C VAL A 379 -11.13 19.84 7.25
N ALA A 380 -10.05 20.45 7.73
CA ALA A 380 -9.84 21.89 7.67
C ALA A 380 -8.35 22.20 7.43
N LEU A 381 -8.07 23.17 6.58
CA LEU A 381 -6.73 23.66 6.28
C LEU A 381 -6.74 25.17 6.17
N VAL A 382 -5.73 25.81 6.77
CA VAL A 382 -5.40 27.22 6.56
C VAL A 382 -3.95 27.27 6.06
N GLY A 383 -3.75 27.80 4.86
CA GLY A 383 -2.45 27.93 4.23
C GLY A 383 -2.11 29.39 3.96
N TYR A 384 -0.82 29.71 3.98
CA TYR A 384 -0.23 31.00 3.61
C TYR A 384 0.89 30.75 2.61
N GLU A 385 0.89 31.52 1.50
CA GLU A 385 1.94 31.45 0.47
C GLU A 385 2.36 32.86 0.04
N ASP A 386 3.67 33.17 0.17
CA ASP A 386 4.25 34.43 -0.28
C ASP A 386 5.70 34.25 -0.70
N LYS A 387 6.07 34.77 -1.90
CA LYS A 387 7.45 34.83 -2.43
C LYS A 387 8.24 33.52 -2.35
N GLY A 388 7.57 32.39 -2.51
CA GLY A 388 8.17 31.06 -2.47
C GLY A 388 8.34 30.46 -1.05
N TRP A 389 7.80 31.12 -0.03
CA TRP A 389 7.56 30.57 1.29
C TRP A 389 6.11 30.13 1.40
N HIS A 390 5.90 29.01 2.06
CA HIS A 390 4.55 28.55 2.39
C HIS A 390 4.53 28.02 3.83
N ALA A 391 3.38 28.15 4.45
CA ALA A 391 3.06 27.52 5.72
C ALA A 391 1.60 27.09 5.72
N SER A 392 1.27 25.98 6.35
CA SER A 392 -0.12 25.57 6.54
C SER A 392 -0.32 24.84 7.87
N LEU A 393 -1.49 25.07 8.46
CA LEU A 393 -1.99 24.31 9.59
C LEU A 393 -3.22 23.56 9.14
N SER A 394 -3.26 22.27 9.40
CA SER A 394 -4.39 21.43 9.02
C SER A 394 -4.81 20.49 10.14
N TYR A 395 -6.10 20.16 10.14
CA TYR A 395 -6.71 19.09 10.91
C TYR A 395 -7.55 18.21 10.01
N ARG A 396 -7.49 16.90 10.25
CA ARG A 396 -8.41 15.95 9.62
C ARG A 396 -8.68 14.75 10.52
N LEU A 397 -9.87 14.17 10.36
CA LEU A 397 -10.19 12.84 10.83
C LEU A 397 -9.97 11.85 9.68
N ILE A 398 -9.22 10.77 9.95
CA ILE A 398 -9.07 9.63 9.02
C ILE A 398 -9.76 8.44 9.67
N ARG A 399 -10.56 7.71 8.91
CA ARG A 399 -11.28 6.53 9.37
C ARG A 399 -10.89 5.32 8.53
N ASN A 400 -10.24 4.33 9.15
CA ASN A 400 -9.81 3.11 8.49
C ASN A 400 -10.61 1.91 8.98
N ASN A 401 -11.22 1.19 8.06
CA ASN A 401 -11.85 -0.10 8.34
C ASN A 401 -10.78 -1.20 8.39
N PRO A 402 -10.93 -2.23 9.25
CA PRO A 402 -10.08 -3.41 9.18
C PRO A 402 -10.27 -4.15 7.85
N ASP A 403 -9.20 -4.76 7.34
CA ASP A 403 -9.28 -5.61 6.15
C ASP A 403 -10.16 -6.83 6.43
N TYR A 404 -10.88 -7.34 5.42
CA TYR A 404 -11.80 -8.46 5.62
C TYR A 404 -11.12 -9.73 6.15
N HIS A 405 -9.87 -10.00 5.76
CA HIS A 405 -9.13 -11.15 6.28
C HIS A 405 -8.82 -11.04 7.79
N MET A 406 -8.77 -9.82 8.34
CA MET A 406 -8.59 -9.58 9.78
C MET A 406 -9.86 -9.90 10.58
N LEU A 407 -11.03 -9.87 9.92
CA LEU A 407 -12.34 -10.17 10.51
C LEU A 407 -12.70 -11.65 10.46
N SER A 408 -11.83 -12.54 9.96
CA SER A 408 -12.12 -13.98 9.88
C SER A 408 -12.14 -14.61 11.27
N SER A 409 -13.09 -15.52 11.49
CA SER A 409 -13.22 -16.33 12.70
C SER A 409 -12.25 -17.52 12.73
N SER A 410 -11.63 -17.87 11.58
CA SER A 410 -10.81 -19.07 11.42
C SER A 410 -9.53 -19.04 12.26
N ILE A 411 -9.18 -20.20 12.87
CA ILE A 411 -7.88 -20.42 13.51
C ILE A 411 -7.03 -21.29 12.59
N THR A 412 -5.93 -20.75 12.11
CA THR A 412 -5.04 -21.40 11.14
C THR A 412 -3.81 -21.97 11.85
N TYR A 413 -3.45 -23.21 11.55
CA TYR A 413 -2.20 -23.84 11.99
C TYR A 413 -1.01 -23.24 11.26
N SER A 414 -0.12 -22.58 11.97
CA SER A 414 1.12 -22.02 11.42
C SER A 414 2.33 -22.92 11.72
N SER A 415 2.41 -23.44 12.94
CA SER A 415 3.36 -24.45 13.38
C SER A 415 2.82 -25.15 14.64
N LYS A 416 3.50 -26.18 15.13
CA LYS A 416 3.12 -26.90 16.36
C LYS A 416 2.96 -25.98 17.58
N TYR A 417 3.71 -24.87 17.64
CA TYR A 417 3.71 -23.94 18.75
C TYR A 417 3.21 -22.53 18.39
N MET A 418 2.58 -22.37 17.21
CA MET A 418 2.02 -21.09 16.80
C MET A 418 0.79 -21.26 15.92
N TYR A 419 -0.31 -20.63 16.32
CA TYR A 419 -1.56 -20.55 15.57
C TYR A 419 -1.84 -19.10 15.19
N ARG A 420 -2.69 -18.87 14.20
CA ARG A 420 -3.09 -17.53 13.73
C ARG A 420 -4.61 -17.45 13.64
N SER A 421 -5.16 -16.27 14.00
CA SER A 421 -6.57 -15.95 13.77
C SER A 421 -6.76 -14.48 13.42
N GLY A 422 -7.92 -14.15 12.87
CA GLY A 422 -8.43 -12.77 12.87
C GLY A 422 -9.18 -12.47 14.17
N ASP A 423 -9.97 -11.38 14.14
CA ASP A 423 -10.90 -10.99 15.18
C ASP A 423 -12.11 -10.31 14.53
N PRO A 424 -13.29 -11.00 14.47
CA PRO A 424 -14.49 -10.43 13.87
C PRO A 424 -15.07 -9.21 14.60
N LEU A 425 -14.61 -8.93 15.83
CA LEU A 425 -15.08 -7.81 16.66
C LEU A 425 -14.26 -6.52 16.49
N LEU A 426 -13.28 -6.50 15.56
CA LEU A 426 -12.51 -5.29 15.28
C LEU A 426 -13.42 -4.15 14.80
N VAL A 427 -13.18 -2.98 15.35
CA VAL A 427 -13.89 -1.74 14.98
C VAL A 427 -13.01 -0.85 14.10
N PRO A 428 -13.60 0.06 13.31
CA PRO A 428 -12.82 1.02 12.54
C PRO A 428 -11.98 1.93 13.42
N GLN A 429 -10.69 2.07 13.12
CA GLN A 429 -9.81 3.00 13.80
C GLN A 429 -10.01 4.44 13.30
N LYS A 430 -9.84 5.42 14.20
CA LYS A 430 -10.02 6.85 13.92
C LYS A 430 -8.76 7.62 14.29
N HIS A 431 -8.18 8.32 13.31
CA HIS A 431 -7.00 9.15 13.49
C HIS A 431 -7.38 10.63 13.50
N HIS A 432 -7.13 11.32 14.57
CA HIS A 432 -7.22 12.78 14.67
C HIS A 432 -5.85 13.39 14.40
N VAL A 433 -5.64 13.85 13.17
CA VAL A 433 -4.32 14.29 12.69
C VAL A 433 -4.26 15.80 12.60
N PHE A 434 -3.28 16.41 13.31
CA PHE A 434 -2.93 17.82 13.24
C PHE A 434 -1.55 17.97 12.62
N ILE A 435 -1.41 18.86 11.65
CA ILE A 435 -0.16 19.04 10.93
C ILE A 435 0.13 20.51 10.73
N LEU A 436 1.38 20.89 11.01
CA LEU A 436 1.97 22.19 10.67
C LEU A 436 3.07 21.94 9.64
N ASP A 437 2.84 22.38 8.42
CA ASP A 437 3.83 22.39 7.34
C ASP A 437 4.41 23.79 7.16
N ALA A 438 5.71 23.90 6.94
CA ALA A 438 6.35 25.14 6.55
C ALA A 438 7.52 24.87 5.61
N GLY A 439 7.75 25.75 4.65
CA GLY A 439 8.86 25.54 3.74
C GLY A 439 9.13 26.65 2.74
N SER A 440 10.19 26.43 2.00
CA SER A 440 10.63 27.27 0.91
C SER A 440 10.98 26.42 -0.31
N ARG A 441 11.59 27.03 -1.35
CA ARG A 441 11.88 26.36 -2.63
C ARG A 441 12.69 25.06 -2.51
N TRP A 442 13.54 24.92 -1.50
CA TRP A 442 14.49 23.83 -1.36
C TRP A 442 14.55 23.20 0.04
N ALA A 443 13.79 23.75 1.00
CA ALA A 443 13.77 23.24 2.37
C ALA A 443 12.34 23.25 2.93
N PHE A 444 11.95 22.16 3.60
CA PHE A 444 10.63 21.97 4.19
C PHE A 444 10.77 21.34 5.57
N VAL A 445 9.86 21.69 6.45
CA VAL A 445 9.66 21.06 7.76
C VAL A 445 8.18 20.76 7.97
N ASN A 446 7.92 19.64 8.60
CA ASN A 446 6.59 19.17 8.97
C ASN A 446 6.61 18.80 10.46
N LEU A 447 5.66 19.31 11.23
CA LEU A 447 5.37 18.89 12.60
C LEU A 447 3.99 18.25 12.62
N PHE A 448 3.84 17.11 13.25
CA PHE A 448 2.56 16.42 13.29
C PHE A 448 2.25 15.83 14.66
N PHE A 449 0.96 15.72 14.94
CA PHE A 449 0.38 14.99 16.05
C PHE A 449 -0.80 14.16 15.54
N ASP A 450 -0.78 12.85 15.80
CA ASP A 450 -1.83 11.90 15.45
C ASP A 450 -2.29 11.18 16.72
N ARG A 451 -3.54 11.43 17.13
CA ARG A 451 -4.24 10.61 18.13
C ARG A 451 -5.12 9.60 17.43
N THR A 452 -4.73 8.34 17.55
CA THR A 452 -5.49 7.20 17.03
C THR A 452 -6.33 6.58 18.13
N LEU A 453 -7.63 6.43 17.86
CA LEU A 453 -8.58 5.68 18.68
C LEU A 453 -8.80 4.30 18.04
N ASP A 454 -8.91 3.27 18.89
CA ASP A 454 -9.18 1.88 18.50
C ASP A 454 -8.18 1.34 17.47
N LEU A 455 -6.88 1.62 17.68
CA LEU A 455 -5.82 1.11 16.79
C LEU A 455 -5.82 -0.42 16.81
N TYR A 456 -6.29 -1.04 15.73
CA TYR A 456 -6.15 -2.50 15.60
C TYR A 456 -4.72 -2.88 15.21
N THR A 457 -4.18 -3.86 15.90
CA THR A 457 -2.82 -4.33 15.72
C THR A 457 -2.74 -5.85 15.88
N ARG A 458 -1.68 -6.44 15.38
CA ARG A 458 -1.37 -7.85 15.66
C ARG A 458 -1.00 -8.01 17.12
N PHE A 459 -1.34 -9.15 17.71
CA PHE A 459 -1.20 -9.40 19.11
C PHE A 459 -0.81 -10.85 19.40
N LEU A 460 0.01 -11.06 20.42
CA LEU A 460 0.49 -12.37 20.86
C LEU A 460 -0.07 -12.70 22.23
N LYS A 461 -0.66 -13.88 22.36
CA LYS A 461 -1.10 -14.42 23.65
C LYS A 461 -0.99 -15.94 23.67
N PRO A 462 -0.89 -16.58 24.84
CA PRO A 462 -1.05 -18.03 24.94
C PRO A 462 -2.39 -18.47 24.37
N TYR A 463 -2.39 -19.58 23.62
CA TYR A 463 -3.62 -20.11 23.01
C TYR A 463 -4.52 -20.77 24.05
N ASN A 464 -4.01 -21.79 24.72
CA ASN A 464 -4.67 -22.50 25.82
C ASN A 464 -3.61 -23.23 26.65
N ASP A 465 -3.32 -22.72 27.85
CA ASP A 465 -2.26 -23.25 28.70
C ASP A 465 -2.54 -24.65 29.23
N GLU A 466 -3.81 -25.06 29.33
CA GLU A 466 -4.20 -26.36 29.87
C GLU A 466 -4.09 -27.47 28.83
N THR A 467 -4.57 -27.23 27.61
CA THR A 467 -4.64 -28.24 26.55
C THR A 467 -3.48 -28.13 25.55
N HIS A 468 -2.91 -26.95 25.38
CA HIS A 468 -1.84 -26.65 24.42
C HIS A 468 -0.74 -25.80 25.08
N PRO A 469 -0.04 -26.31 26.12
CA PRO A 469 0.97 -25.52 26.82
C PRO A 469 2.11 -25.11 25.88
N GLY A 470 2.53 -23.83 25.98
CA GLY A 470 3.59 -23.26 25.17
C GLY A 470 3.18 -22.81 23.76
N VAL A 471 1.92 -23.05 23.36
CA VAL A 471 1.40 -22.61 22.07
C VAL A 471 0.95 -21.14 22.12
N LEU A 472 1.42 -20.32 21.18
CA LEU A 472 1.01 -18.94 20.99
C LEU A 472 -0.09 -18.81 19.93
N LEU A 473 -1.06 -17.94 20.21
CA LEU A 473 -1.99 -17.43 19.23
C LEU A 473 -1.54 -16.03 18.76
N PHE A 474 -1.26 -15.89 17.48
CA PHE A 474 -1.00 -14.63 16.81
C PHE A 474 -2.29 -14.13 16.18
N THR A 475 -2.94 -13.18 16.84
CA THR A 475 -4.28 -12.69 16.51
C THR A 475 -4.30 -11.17 16.33
N MET A 476 -5.48 -10.58 16.32
CA MET A 476 -5.68 -9.13 16.29
C MET A 476 -6.18 -8.65 17.65
N ALA A 477 -5.92 -7.39 17.97
CA ALA A 477 -6.47 -6.70 19.13
C ALA A 477 -6.57 -5.20 18.86
N SER A 478 -7.41 -4.49 19.61
CA SER A 478 -7.51 -3.03 19.57
C SER A 478 -6.81 -2.40 20.76
N ILE A 479 -5.97 -1.38 20.50
CA ILE A 479 -5.41 -0.48 21.51
C ILE A 479 -6.33 0.75 21.58
N PRO A 480 -6.93 1.08 22.73
CA PRO A 480 -7.95 2.13 22.82
C PRO A 480 -7.46 3.51 22.38
N THR A 481 -6.23 3.87 22.75
CA THR A 481 -5.64 5.16 22.38
C THR A 481 -4.14 5.03 22.14
N THR A 482 -3.68 5.66 21.06
CA THR A 482 -2.27 5.76 20.71
C THR A 482 -1.99 7.18 20.24
N ASP A 483 -0.95 7.81 20.78
CA ASP A 483 -0.48 9.12 20.37
C ASP A 483 0.86 8.99 19.61
N THR A 484 0.92 9.54 18.41
CA THR A 484 2.14 9.65 17.63
C THR A 484 2.42 11.11 17.31
N TYR A 485 3.61 11.59 17.59
CA TYR A 485 4.01 12.95 17.25
C TYR A 485 5.45 12.99 16.80
N GLY A 486 5.76 13.96 15.98
CA GLY A 486 7.11 14.05 15.45
C GLY A 486 7.34 15.22 14.53
N MET A 487 8.54 15.19 13.96
CA MET A 487 9.03 16.18 13.02
C MET A 487 9.67 15.49 11.82
N ASN A 488 9.41 16.02 10.63
CA ASN A 488 10.08 15.64 9.40
C ASN A 488 10.69 16.86 8.73
N PHE A 489 11.78 16.67 7.99
CA PHE A 489 12.35 17.70 7.15
C PHE A 489 12.82 17.13 5.81
N ASN A 490 12.82 17.99 4.80
CA ASN A 490 13.40 17.73 3.49
C ASN A 490 14.28 18.91 3.07
N VAL A 491 15.45 18.61 2.52
CA VAL A 491 16.38 19.61 1.96
C VAL A 491 16.82 19.09 0.60
N SER A 492 16.53 19.86 -0.48
CA SER A 492 16.75 19.43 -1.87
C SER A 492 17.30 20.58 -2.76
N PRO A 493 18.54 21.03 -2.54
CA PRO A 493 19.16 22.07 -3.36
C PRO A 493 19.56 21.51 -4.74
N LYS A 494 19.76 22.42 -5.70
CA LYS A 494 20.32 22.12 -7.02
C LYS A 494 21.71 22.71 -7.15
N ILE A 495 22.74 21.88 -7.34
CA ILE A 495 24.15 22.27 -7.38
C ILE A 495 24.78 21.78 -8.70
N GLY A 496 24.59 22.53 -9.78
CA GLY A 496 25.05 22.12 -11.10
C GLY A 496 24.42 20.83 -11.59
N CYS A 497 25.23 19.82 -11.91
CA CYS A 497 24.76 18.49 -12.31
C CYS A 497 24.32 17.62 -11.12
N TRP A 498 24.70 17.97 -9.90
CA TRP A 498 24.34 17.26 -8.68
C TRP A 498 23.08 17.85 -8.05
N GLN A 499 22.12 17.00 -7.74
CA GLN A 499 20.85 17.34 -7.11
C GLN A 499 20.63 16.40 -5.92
N PRO A 500 21.20 16.72 -4.74
CA PRO A 500 20.98 15.93 -3.54
C PRO A 500 19.60 16.21 -2.97
N GLN A 501 19.04 15.19 -2.32
CA GLN A 501 17.84 15.29 -1.50
C GLN A 501 18.11 14.58 -0.18
N LEU A 502 17.99 15.31 0.92
CA LEU A 502 18.08 14.79 2.28
C LEU A 502 16.68 14.83 2.90
N ASN A 503 16.17 13.66 3.26
CA ASN A 503 14.98 13.49 4.09
C ASN A 503 15.43 13.03 5.49
N GLY A 504 14.73 13.50 6.51
CA GLY A 504 14.96 13.02 7.87
C GLY A 504 13.76 13.29 8.75
N GLY A 505 13.70 12.57 9.87
CA GLY A 505 12.63 12.74 10.83
C GLY A 505 12.90 12.09 12.16
N MET A 506 12.07 12.51 13.11
CA MET A 506 12.04 12.00 14.48
C MET A 506 10.59 11.75 14.87
N TYR A 507 10.31 10.57 15.41
CA TYR A 507 8.98 10.15 15.84
C TYR A 507 9.01 9.70 17.29
N PHE A 508 7.94 10.04 18.02
CA PHE A 508 7.61 9.49 19.31
C PHE A 508 6.30 8.74 19.18
N TYR A 509 6.23 7.58 19.78
CA TYR A 509 5.07 6.72 19.77
C TYR A 509 4.70 6.38 21.23
N ASP A 510 3.50 6.75 21.64
CA ASP A 510 2.97 6.46 22.98
C ASP A 510 1.66 5.67 22.83
N ALA A 511 1.68 4.42 23.29
CA ALA A 511 0.54 3.51 23.20
C ALA A 511 0.28 2.86 24.56
N ASP A 512 -0.97 2.87 25.01
CA ASP A 512 -1.37 2.15 26.23
C ASP A 512 -1.56 0.66 25.96
N VAL A 513 -0.43 -0.03 25.79
CA VAL A 513 -0.39 -1.50 25.58
C VAL A 513 -0.67 -2.30 26.85
N ARG A 514 -0.74 -1.65 28.03
CA ARG A 514 -1.10 -2.31 29.30
C ARG A 514 -2.52 -2.82 29.29
N SER A 515 -3.42 -2.18 28.52
CA SER A 515 -4.78 -2.65 28.29
C SER A 515 -4.82 -4.06 27.68
N LEU A 516 -3.74 -4.47 26.96
CA LEU A 516 -3.54 -5.79 26.38
C LEU A 516 -2.74 -6.75 27.27
N GLY A 517 -2.40 -6.36 28.51
CA GLY A 517 -1.58 -7.16 29.41
C GLY A 517 -0.08 -7.14 29.09
N ILE A 518 0.37 -6.20 28.25
CA ILE A 518 1.79 -6.01 27.93
C ILE A 518 2.36 -4.99 28.90
N THR A 519 3.47 -5.35 29.58
CA THR A 519 4.08 -4.50 30.62
C THR A 519 5.11 -3.51 30.09
N GLN A 520 5.60 -3.70 28.86
CA GLN A 520 6.56 -2.83 28.23
C GLN A 520 5.91 -1.49 27.89
N HIS A 521 6.59 -0.40 28.25
CA HIS A 521 6.20 0.96 27.87
C HIS A 521 7.30 1.57 27.00
N TRP A 522 6.90 2.16 25.89
CA TRP A 522 7.80 2.66 24.87
C TRP A 522 7.54 4.15 24.62
N ASN A 523 8.52 4.99 24.86
CA ASN A 523 8.47 6.43 24.58
C ASN A 523 9.78 6.97 24.01
N GLU A 524 10.66 6.08 23.52
CA GLU A 524 11.93 6.50 22.94
C GLU A 524 11.74 7.00 21.51
N PRO A 525 12.45 8.08 21.11
CA PRO A 525 12.34 8.59 19.75
C PRO A 525 12.99 7.65 18.73
N GLN A 526 12.33 7.49 17.61
CA GLN A 526 12.91 6.90 16.40
C GLN A 526 13.41 8.00 15.50
N PHE A 527 14.63 7.84 14.96
CA PHE A 527 15.18 8.69 13.92
C PHE A 527 15.30 7.91 12.62
N TYR A 528 15.07 8.59 11.50
CA TYR A 528 15.42 8.06 10.19
C TYR A 528 16.05 9.16 9.34
N PHE A 529 16.93 8.76 8.43
CA PHE A 529 17.57 9.61 7.45
C PHE A 529 17.63 8.87 6.11
N GLU A 530 17.41 9.63 5.04
CA GLU A 530 17.53 9.15 3.67
C GLU A 530 18.28 10.21 2.86
N LEU A 531 19.35 9.81 2.20
CA LEU A 531 20.11 10.67 1.30
C LEU A 531 20.03 10.11 -0.12
N ASP A 532 19.46 10.89 -1.02
CA ASP A 532 19.41 10.62 -2.45
C ASP A 532 20.38 11.55 -3.18
N ASN A 533 21.30 10.98 -3.95
CA ASN A 533 22.24 11.73 -4.76
C ASN A 533 21.98 11.45 -6.23
N SER A 534 21.42 12.41 -6.93
CA SER A 534 21.14 12.35 -8.35
C SER A 534 22.10 13.21 -9.15
N PHE A 535 22.70 12.64 -10.21
CA PHE A 535 23.63 13.33 -11.11
C PHE A 535 23.12 13.24 -12.54
N ILE A 536 22.94 14.40 -13.20
CA ILE A 536 22.59 14.50 -14.61
C ILE A 536 23.82 14.89 -15.39
N PHE A 537 24.28 14.00 -16.28
CA PHE A 537 25.41 14.27 -17.15
C PHE A 537 24.95 14.56 -18.59
N PRO A 538 25.82 15.15 -19.42
CA PRO A 538 25.57 15.28 -20.85
C PRO A 538 25.25 13.95 -21.54
N ASP A 539 24.75 14.03 -22.77
CA ASP A 539 24.48 12.89 -23.65
C ASP A 539 23.52 11.82 -23.07
N GLY A 540 22.61 12.25 -22.16
CA GLY A 540 21.56 11.37 -21.63
C GLY A 540 22.03 10.37 -20.58
N TRP A 541 23.20 10.56 -19.95
CA TRP A 541 23.63 9.78 -18.80
C TRP A 541 23.02 10.31 -17.50
N PHE A 542 22.61 9.39 -16.64
CA PHE A 542 22.08 9.65 -15.32
C PHE A 542 22.61 8.64 -14.30
N LEU A 543 23.09 9.12 -13.17
CA LEU A 543 23.51 8.31 -12.03
C LEU A 543 22.70 8.73 -10.80
N ASN A 544 22.15 7.75 -10.09
CA ASN A 544 21.54 7.94 -8.78
C ASN A 544 22.18 6.99 -7.78
N VAL A 545 22.52 7.49 -6.60
CA VAL A 545 22.98 6.70 -5.45
C VAL A 545 22.18 7.16 -4.25
N ASN A 546 21.39 6.26 -3.68
CA ASN A 546 20.59 6.56 -2.51
C ASN A 546 20.92 5.61 -1.35
N GLY A 547 20.75 6.11 -0.15
CA GLY A 547 20.91 5.33 1.08
C GLY A 547 19.97 5.82 2.15
N ASN A 548 19.48 4.91 2.96
CA ASN A 548 18.67 5.21 4.13
C ASN A 548 19.18 4.48 5.37
N ILE A 549 18.87 5.04 6.52
CA ILE A 549 19.13 4.44 7.84
C ILE A 549 18.03 4.87 8.80
N SER A 550 17.55 3.93 9.61
CA SER A 550 16.69 4.19 10.76
C SER A 550 17.27 3.63 12.04
N THR A 551 17.07 4.32 13.15
CA THR A 551 17.34 3.77 14.49
C THR A 551 16.31 2.71 14.84
N ALA A 552 16.48 2.06 15.99
CA ALA A 552 15.45 1.17 16.51
C ALA A 552 14.12 1.93 16.70
N ALA A 553 13.01 1.26 16.38
CA ALA A 553 11.66 1.80 16.48
C ALA A 553 10.82 0.94 17.41
N LYS A 554 10.21 1.57 18.41
CA LYS A 554 9.29 0.92 19.33
C LYS A 554 7.87 1.29 18.91
N GLN A 555 7.09 0.30 18.49
CA GLN A 555 5.75 0.50 17.95
C GLN A 555 4.80 -0.59 18.44
N SER A 556 3.64 -0.22 18.97
CA SER A 556 2.63 -1.15 19.46
C SER A 556 3.22 -2.21 20.40
N TYR A 557 3.24 -3.45 19.93
CA TYR A 557 3.75 -4.61 20.66
C TYR A 557 5.19 -4.99 20.27
N SER A 558 5.88 -4.21 19.42
CA SER A 558 7.17 -4.62 18.85
C SER A 558 8.26 -3.56 18.92
N LEU A 559 9.50 -4.02 19.07
CA LEU A 559 10.71 -3.27 18.84
C LEU A 559 11.31 -3.72 17.51
N ARG A 560 11.33 -2.83 16.52
CA ARG A 560 12.10 -3.01 15.28
C ARG A 560 13.51 -2.51 15.53
N HIS A 561 14.52 -3.28 15.16
CA HIS A 561 15.91 -2.86 15.25
C HIS A 561 16.31 -1.91 14.12
N ARG A 562 17.52 -1.35 14.23
CA ARG A 562 18.08 -0.46 13.18
C ARG A 562 18.12 -1.18 11.84
N GLU A 563 17.80 -0.44 10.79
CA GLU A 563 17.83 -0.93 9.42
C GLU A 563 18.45 0.14 8.51
N GLY A 564 19.15 -0.28 7.47
CA GLY A 564 19.70 0.65 6.48
C GLY A 564 20.07 -0.08 5.21
N THR A 565 20.06 0.65 4.09
CA THR A 565 20.43 0.11 2.77
C THR A 565 21.06 1.19 1.90
N VAL A 566 21.87 0.76 0.93
CA VAL A 566 22.42 1.62 -0.13
C VAL A 566 22.12 0.97 -1.47
N ASN A 567 21.61 1.79 -2.41
CA ASN A 567 21.25 1.37 -3.76
C ASN A 567 21.90 2.31 -4.80
N ALA A 568 22.13 1.80 -6.01
CA ALA A 568 22.63 2.60 -7.12
C ALA A 568 21.89 2.27 -8.42
N ARG A 569 21.81 3.28 -9.27
CA ARG A 569 21.19 3.22 -10.59
C ARG A 569 22.03 4.00 -11.60
N LEU A 570 22.31 3.39 -12.75
CA LEU A 570 22.95 4.04 -13.88
C LEU A 570 22.06 3.90 -15.12
N SER A 571 21.66 5.02 -15.71
CA SER A 571 20.78 5.03 -16.89
C SER A 571 21.43 5.74 -18.06
N LYS A 572 21.12 5.28 -19.28
CA LYS A 572 21.50 5.94 -20.54
C LYS A 572 20.30 5.99 -21.47
N SER A 573 20.01 7.18 -21.98
CA SER A 573 18.99 7.41 -23.01
C SER A 573 19.62 7.38 -24.40
N PHE A 574 18.89 6.82 -25.38
CA PHE A 574 19.23 6.69 -26.79
C PHE A 574 18.02 7.10 -27.64
N LEU A 575 18.23 7.32 -28.95
CA LEU A 575 17.18 7.57 -29.93
C LEU A 575 16.24 8.73 -29.49
N GLU A 576 16.81 9.85 -29.10
CA GLU A 576 16.06 11.03 -28.62
C GLU A 576 15.10 10.68 -27.46
N ASP A 577 15.60 9.94 -26.46
CA ASP A 577 14.87 9.42 -25.30
C ASP A 577 13.79 8.37 -25.64
N ALA A 578 13.70 7.87 -26.87
CA ALA A 578 12.78 6.79 -27.22
C ALA A 578 13.20 5.45 -26.59
N LEU A 579 14.50 5.19 -26.46
CA LEU A 579 15.06 4.01 -25.81
C LEU A 579 15.86 4.42 -24.57
N MET A 580 15.59 3.77 -23.42
CA MET A 580 16.37 3.93 -22.19
C MET A 580 16.80 2.57 -21.67
N ILE A 581 18.08 2.46 -21.31
CA ILE A 581 18.66 1.28 -20.65
C ILE A 581 19.12 1.72 -19.26
N THR A 582 18.75 0.94 -18.24
CA THR A 582 19.10 1.21 -16.84
C THR A 582 19.71 -0.04 -16.22
N LEU A 583 20.80 0.14 -15.50
CA LEU A 583 21.39 -0.84 -14.59
C LEU A 583 21.05 -0.45 -13.16
N THR A 584 20.69 -1.43 -12.33
CA THR A 584 20.37 -1.23 -10.91
C THR A 584 21.21 -2.17 -10.04
N ALA A 585 21.56 -1.70 -8.86
CA ALA A 585 22.17 -2.49 -7.80
C ALA A 585 21.46 -2.13 -6.48
N ASP A 586 20.71 -3.07 -5.93
CA ASP A 586 19.94 -2.89 -4.71
C ASP A 586 20.65 -3.58 -3.54
N ASP A 587 20.57 -2.95 -2.35
CA ASP A 587 21.19 -3.42 -1.10
C ASP A 587 22.67 -3.83 -1.28
N ILE A 588 23.47 -2.92 -1.88
CA ILE A 588 24.85 -3.19 -2.32
C ILE A 588 25.71 -3.82 -1.23
N PHE A 589 25.50 -3.43 0.03
CA PHE A 589 26.28 -3.90 1.18
C PHE A 589 25.64 -5.05 1.94
N HIS A 590 24.54 -5.63 1.44
CA HIS A 590 23.82 -6.74 2.09
C HIS A 590 23.46 -6.43 3.56
N THR A 591 22.86 -5.25 3.80
CA THR A 591 22.60 -4.74 5.14
C THR A 591 21.12 -4.70 5.53
N ARG A 592 20.22 -4.99 4.59
CA ARG A 592 18.78 -4.90 4.79
C ARG A 592 18.20 -6.17 5.43
N TYR A 593 18.44 -6.32 6.74
CA TYR A 593 17.81 -7.34 7.56
C TYR A 593 16.62 -6.75 8.30
N HIS A 594 15.52 -7.48 8.31
CA HIS A 594 14.39 -7.15 9.17
C HIS A 594 14.56 -7.90 10.50
N TYR A 595 14.77 -7.15 11.58
CA TYR A 595 14.99 -7.68 12.91
C TYR A 595 13.98 -7.05 13.87
N MET A 596 13.16 -7.87 14.52
CA MET A 596 12.03 -7.44 15.35
C MET A 596 11.91 -8.32 16.60
N ASP A 597 11.69 -7.67 17.75
CA ASP A 597 11.17 -8.26 18.97
C ASP A 597 9.69 -7.95 19.10
N GLY A 598 8.84 -8.95 19.22
CA GLY A 598 7.42 -8.84 19.48
C GLY A 598 7.11 -9.25 20.92
N TYR A 599 6.31 -8.45 21.62
CA TYR A 599 5.91 -8.68 23.00
C TYR A 599 4.41 -8.92 23.09
N GLY A 600 4.01 -9.93 23.83
CA GLY A 600 2.61 -10.29 24.06
C GLY A 600 2.34 -10.59 25.53
N VAL A 601 1.17 -11.13 25.82
CA VAL A 601 0.85 -11.60 27.18
C VAL A 601 1.73 -12.80 27.50
N ARG A 602 2.57 -12.67 28.52
CA ARG A 602 3.48 -13.74 28.96
C ARG A 602 4.24 -14.40 27.79
N SER A 603 4.59 -13.60 26.79
CA SER A 603 5.22 -14.12 25.57
C SER A 603 6.13 -13.09 24.91
N HIS A 604 7.17 -13.60 24.25
CA HIS A 604 8.13 -12.83 23.49
C HIS A 604 8.50 -13.60 22.21
N ILE A 605 8.60 -12.89 21.11
CA ILE A 605 9.09 -13.44 19.83
C ILE A 605 10.18 -12.54 19.29
N LEU A 606 11.32 -13.14 18.98
CA LEU A 606 12.41 -12.50 18.26
C LEU A 606 12.46 -13.09 16.85
N THR A 607 12.39 -12.22 15.85
CA THR A 607 12.54 -12.62 14.44
C THR A 607 13.64 -11.82 13.78
N ARG A 608 14.49 -12.51 13.02
CA ARG A 608 15.46 -11.90 12.12
C ARG A 608 15.28 -12.51 10.74
N SER A 609 14.98 -11.70 9.73
CA SER A 609 14.77 -12.20 8.37
C SER A 609 15.54 -11.40 7.33
N TYR A 610 15.94 -12.10 6.28
CA TYR A 610 16.54 -11.59 5.06
C TYR A 610 15.67 -11.97 3.86
N ASN A 611 15.29 -11.01 3.05
CA ASN A 611 14.28 -11.15 1.99
C ASN A 611 14.86 -11.07 0.57
N ASP A 612 16.08 -11.56 0.33
CA ASP A 612 16.75 -11.50 -0.98
C ASP A 612 16.74 -10.08 -1.59
N ASN A 613 17.13 -9.09 -0.77
CA ASN A 613 17.12 -7.68 -1.17
C ASN A 613 18.33 -7.29 -2.01
N GLN A 614 19.47 -8.03 -1.90
CA GLN A 614 20.67 -7.74 -2.69
C GLN A 614 20.49 -8.26 -4.11
N ARG A 615 20.32 -7.33 -5.07
CA ARG A 615 20.00 -7.64 -6.46
C ARG A 615 20.74 -6.76 -7.44
N LEU A 616 21.13 -7.36 -8.56
CA LEU A 616 21.56 -6.64 -9.76
C LEU A 616 20.47 -6.74 -10.81
N GLY A 617 20.18 -5.64 -11.49
CA GLY A 617 19.12 -5.60 -12.48
C GLY A 617 19.47 -4.82 -13.74
N ILE A 618 18.74 -5.15 -14.79
CA ILE A 618 18.73 -4.42 -16.06
C ILE A 618 17.29 -4.12 -16.45
N GLN A 619 17.07 -2.91 -16.93
CA GLN A 619 15.78 -2.46 -17.45
C GLN A 619 15.97 -1.89 -18.85
N ILE A 620 15.09 -2.25 -19.77
CA ILE A 620 14.99 -1.72 -21.11
C ILE A 620 13.61 -1.15 -21.30
N SER A 621 13.51 0.12 -21.71
CA SER A 621 12.25 0.81 -21.96
C SER A 621 12.29 1.47 -23.32
N TYR A 622 11.33 1.11 -24.19
CA TYR A 622 11.19 1.65 -25.53
C TYR A 622 9.79 2.20 -25.76
N LYS A 623 9.68 3.35 -26.41
CA LYS A 623 8.40 3.97 -26.81
C LYS A 623 8.45 4.45 -28.26
N PHE A 624 7.31 4.40 -28.94
CA PHE A 624 7.15 4.95 -30.29
C PHE A 624 5.84 5.77 -30.37
N ASN A 625 5.87 6.81 -31.22
CA ASN A 625 4.71 7.68 -31.49
C ASN A 625 3.96 8.12 -30.23
N ALA A 626 4.68 8.54 -29.22
CA ALA A 626 4.27 8.81 -27.85
C ALA A 626 2.90 9.50 -27.67
N THR A 627 1.79 8.79 -27.94
CA THR A 627 0.43 9.19 -27.60
C THR A 627 -0.08 8.35 -26.44
N LYS A 628 -0.84 8.94 -25.51
CA LYS A 628 -1.38 8.22 -24.34
C LYS A 628 -2.88 8.24 -24.32
N SER A 629 -3.47 7.19 -23.74
CA SER A 629 -4.91 7.11 -23.50
C SER A 629 -5.42 8.33 -22.73
N LYS A 630 -6.52 8.89 -23.17
CA LYS A 630 -7.24 10.00 -22.54
C LYS A 630 -8.28 9.55 -21.51
N TYR A 631 -8.22 8.31 -21.05
CA TYR A 631 -9.17 7.78 -20.11
C TYR A 631 -9.26 8.66 -18.85
N LYS A 632 -10.45 9.15 -18.50
CA LYS A 632 -10.69 10.11 -17.43
C LYS A 632 -11.43 9.52 -16.22
N GLY A 633 -11.83 8.23 -16.26
CA GLY A 633 -12.55 7.61 -15.15
C GLY A 633 -11.75 7.66 -13.85
N THR A 634 -12.29 8.27 -12.80
CA THR A 634 -11.65 8.40 -11.48
C THR A 634 -11.85 7.15 -10.62
N GLY A 635 -12.89 6.37 -10.90
CA GLY A 635 -13.25 5.15 -10.20
C GLY A 635 -14.14 5.39 -8.98
N ALA A 636 -14.81 4.34 -8.53
CA ALA A 636 -15.66 4.28 -7.35
C ALA A 636 -15.28 3.10 -6.46
N GLY A 637 -15.55 3.20 -5.14
CA GLY A 637 -15.31 2.12 -4.18
C GLY A 637 -13.86 1.68 -4.06
N GLN A 638 -12.90 2.59 -4.23
CA GLN A 638 -11.49 2.22 -4.29
C GLN A 638 -10.95 1.76 -2.93
N SER A 639 -11.42 2.34 -1.82
CA SER A 639 -11.08 1.91 -0.47
C SER A 639 -11.53 0.47 -0.23
N GLU A 640 -12.76 0.15 -0.60
CA GLU A 640 -13.30 -1.19 -0.43
C GLU A 640 -12.59 -2.23 -1.31
N LYS A 641 -12.19 -1.86 -2.53
CA LYS A 641 -11.40 -2.75 -3.40
C LYS A 641 -10.04 -3.13 -2.81
N GLN A 642 -9.43 -2.25 -2.01
CA GLN A 642 -8.14 -2.52 -1.37
C GLN A 642 -8.28 -3.47 -0.16
N ARG A 643 -9.45 -3.53 0.46
CA ARG A 643 -9.77 -4.41 1.61
C ARG A 643 -10.09 -5.86 1.19
N LEU A 644 -10.45 -6.09 -0.07
CA LEU A 644 -10.78 -7.40 -0.65
C LEU A 644 -9.54 -8.23 -0.98
#